data_176a9d925a9b6eba0bcda4e463d2e4b6
#
_entry.id   176a9d925a9b6eba0bcda4e463d2e4b6
#
_cell.length_a   1.000
_cell.length_b   1.000
_cell.length_c   1.000
_cell.angle_alpha   90.00
_cell.angle_beta   90.00
_cell.angle_gamma   90.00
#
_symmetry.space_group_name_H-M   'P 1'
#
loop_
_entity.id
_entity.type
_entity.pdbx_description
1 polymer ?
#
loop_
_entity_poly.entity_id
_entity_poly.type
_entity_poly.pdbx_seq_one_letter_code
_entity_poly.pdbx_strand_id
1 'polypeptide(L)'
;MDMIKTFSKTILAAALVCGGVLEAQAQVSIEKCGVKSPTSFAIFTDSRTLAECSEEFHAYRQVLEEEGLGTYIVSADWTGPEEVKAEILSLAAGRPKLEGVVFAGDIPIVKVRQGQHLTTAFKMNEEAWPMAESSVASDRFYDDFDLRFDYICRDTVDTDVFYYRLSEEGTQHLCPDIYSARMKVPGAMKGDKYETMRKYLRKVVKAHRENNVLDDFTYFAGNGYNSDCLTIWRQKPVVFREYFPYAFDRASHGRFLNFREDPQMKWNLLSEVAREDVDLFVFSEHGAYDTQYINGSKVAVNLDEDIDFLKRSLAESYLYYRERGHGEDFLKEALDSVYRLPRSVVSDSALAAYAIADSLDFASANIFLDDIMKGRSNARMIVFNACYNGSFHNPKGYVAGCHVFGDGDCVVAQGNTVNVLQDKWEDKLMGYLSIGERVGMWQKEVPYLESHLIGDPTFRFTPHSKAERKMRDRLHRDLVFNGNVPNVWEKYTHSENSLLRCAGITHLGYIDARKAHRRAAEMMDDESWTVRIHAFNVLAADPAPDFARNVREGLHDIYELVARSSVKMAAALGDTTLVADVRAFSAAHPEMVRASGYAAEDAVAILTNAGHYGKSVAGAANRSRPVKSRVNDIRTFRNARSIYAVDTLLEIADDASEDSYVRTVACETLGWYGQSNAREKIITELSETLDGGAEVPENVRKEIKKTIKRLKWE
;
A
#
# COMPACT_ATOMS: atom_id res chain seq x y z
N MET A 1 36.00 -19.20 -15.76
CA MET A 1 36.66 -17.90 -15.60
C MET A 1 37.10 -17.42 -16.98
N ASP A 2 36.19 -16.83 -17.76
CA ASP A 2 36.42 -16.16 -19.06
C ASP A 2 35.14 -16.12 -19.94
N MET A 3 33.99 -15.75 -19.34
CA MET A 3 32.78 -15.47 -20.12
C MET A 3 32.00 -14.23 -19.64
N ILE A 4 32.61 -13.35 -18.84
CA ILE A 4 31.96 -12.11 -18.31
C ILE A 4 32.59 -10.82 -18.85
N LYS A 5 33.42 -10.87 -19.90
CA LYS A 5 34.11 -9.66 -20.43
C LYS A 5 33.66 -9.21 -21.83
N THR A 6 32.57 -9.73 -22.41
CA THR A 6 32.20 -9.40 -23.81
C THR A 6 30.85 -8.74 -23.99
N PHE A 7 30.11 -8.38 -22.92
CA PHE A 7 28.76 -7.76 -23.03
C PHE A 7 28.73 -6.24 -22.81
N SER A 8 29.88 -5.58 -22.74
CA SER A 8 29.92 -4.13 -22.40
C SER A 8 30.27 -3.19 -23.57
N LYS A 9 30.19 -3.61 -24.83
CA LYS A 9 30.57 -2.71 -25.94
C LYS A 9 29.66 -2.73 -27.19
N THR A 10 28.47 -3.31 -27.18
CA THR A 10 27.65 -3.44 -28.39
C THR A 10 26.24 -2.80 -28.28
N ILE A 11 25.94 -1.98 -27.28
CA ILE A 11 24.65 -1.27 -27.14
C ILE A 11 24.74 0.22 -27.54
N LEU A 12 25.81 0.66 -28.15
CA LEU A 12 25.95 2.10 -28.55
C LEU A 12 25.89 2.34 -30.08
N ALA A 13 25.37 1.42 -30.87
CA ALA A 13 25.38 1.56 -32.32
C ALA A 13 24.11 1.17 -33.10
N ALA A 14 22.94 1.12 -32.46
CA ALA A 14 21.68 0.76 -33.15
C ALA A 14 20.52 1.76 -32.96
N ALA A 15 20.80 3.01 -32.64
CA ALA A 15 19.79 4.08 -32.51
C ALA A 15 20.04 5.23 -33.47
N LEU A 16 20.18 4.94 -34.76
CA LEU A 16 20.21 5.97 -35.81
C LEU A 16 19.69 5.35 -37.10
N VAL A 17 18.40 5.47 -37.31
CA VAL A 17 17.65 5.69 -38.56
C VAL A 17 16.17 5.34 -38.34
N CYS A 18 15.41 6.25 -37.80
CA CYS A 18 14.02 6.48 -38.17
C CYS A 18 13.78 7.98 -38.01
N GLY A 19 13.48 8.64 -39.14
CA GLY A 19 13.27 10.08 -39.21
C GLY A 19 12.12 10.50 -38.30
N GLY A 20 12.44 11.37 -37.35
CA GLY A 20 11.47 11.86 -36.41
C GLY A 20 11.65 13.35 -36.19
N VAL A 21 10.84 13.88 -35.53
CA VAL A 21 10.80 15.16 -34.88
C VAL A 21 11.94 15.20 -33.87
N LEU A 22 12.85 16.14 -33.99
CA LEU A 22 13.76 16.53 -32.91
C LEU A 22 12.89 17.16 -31.82
N GLU A 23 12.35 16.35 -30.91
CA GLU A 23 11.90 16.86 -29.62
C GLU A 23 13.14 17.45 -28.93
N ALA A 24 13.06 18.72 -28.58
CA ALA A 24 14.12 19.38 -27.83
C ALA A 24 14.21 18.66 -26.48
N GLN A 25 15.26 17.85 -26.28
CA GLN A 25 15.54 17.28 -24.97
C GLN A 25 15.66 18.42 -23.96
N ALA A 26 14.95 18.32 -22.85
CA ALA A 26 15.05 19.28 -21.77
C ALA A 26 16.52 19.42 -21.35
N GLN A 27 17.00 20.63 -21.21
CA GLN A 27 18.37 20.86 -20.72
C GLN A 27 18.41 20.54 -19.22
N VAL A 28 18.90 19.35 -18.87
CA VAL A 28 19.03 18.91 -17.48
C VAL A 28 20.21 19.62 -16.82
N SER A 29 19.96 20.24 -15.67
CA SER A 29 20.97 20.82 -14.80
C SER A 29 21.20 19.90 -13.60
N ILE A 30 22.45 19.55 -13.33
CA ILE A 30 22.83 18.69 -12.21
C ILE A 30 23.86 19.41 -11.33
N GLU A 31 23.43 19.79 -10.13
CA GLU A 31 24.33 20.23 -9.08
C GLU A 31 24.86 19.02 -8.31
N LYS A 32 26.17 18.83 -8.34
CA LYS A 32 26.83 17.67 -7.72
C LYS A 32 26.94 17.83 -6.20
N CYS A 33 27.08 16.70 -5.49
CA CYS A 33 27.32 16.66 -4.04
C CYS A 33 28.52 17.56 -3.67
N GLY A 34 28.32 18.36 -2.61
CA GLY A 34 29.37 19.23 -2.05
C GLY A 34 30.35 18.51 -1.13
N VAL A 35 30.00 17.30 -0.67
CA VAL A 35 30.78 16.50 0.30
C VAL A 35 31.14 15.13 -0.24
N LYS A 36 32.21 14.54 0.29
CA LYS A 36 32.53 13.12 0.03
C LYS A 36 31.69 12.27 0.97
N SER A 37 30.85 11.41 0.40
CA SER A 37 30.02 10.48 1.13
C SER A 37 30.02 9.11 0.45
N PRO A 38 29.85 8.00 1.16
CA PRO A 38 29.66 6.68 0.56
C PRO A 38 28.33 6.54 -0.16
N THR A 39 27.30 7.29 0.28
CA THR A 39 25.94 7.28 -0.27
C THR A 39 25.51 8.66 -0.73
N SER A 40 24.49 8.69 -1.58
CA SER A 40 23.92 9.93 -2.08
C SER A 40 22.41 9.90 -2.12
N PHE A 41 21.84 11.07 -2.18
CA PHE A 41 20.42 11.35 -2.35
C PHE A 41 20.26 12.37 -3.49
N ALA A 42 19.12 12.36 -4.20
CA ALA A 42 18.88 13.33 -5.24
C ALA A 42 17.53 14.02 -5.11
N ILE A 43 17.54 15.33 -5.18
CA ILE A 43 16.35 16.18 -5.23
C ILE A 43 16.06 16.46 -6.70
N PHE A 44 15.00 15.87 -7.25
CA PHE A 44 14.50 16.14 -8.58
C PHE A 44 13.43 17.24 -8.50
N THR A 45 13.60 18.30 -9.27
CA THR A 45 12.66 19.42 -9.29
C THR A 45 12.46 19.95 -10.70
N ASP A 46 11.36 20.67 -10.96
CA ASP A 46 11.22 21.46 -12.18
C ASP A 46 12.01 22.77 -12.07
N SER A 47 12.42 23.32 -13.23
CA SER A 47 13.28 24.53 -13.28
C SER A 47 12.66 25.72 -12.55
N ARG A 48 11.36 25.90 -12.64
CA ARG A 48 10.65 27.01 -12.00
C ARG A 48 10.59 26.85 -10.49
N THR A 49 10.26 25.67 -10.01
CA THR A 49 10.23 25.38 -8.55
C THR A 49 11.61 25.59 -7.94
N LEU A 50 12.69 25.15 -8.63
CA LEU A 50 14.06 25.43 -8.16
C LEU A 50 14.35 26.93 -8.11
N ALA A 51 14.00 27.68 -9.16
CA ALA A 51 14.26 29.13 -9.21
C ALA A 51 13.54 29.89 -8.09
N GLU A 52 12.27 29.54 -7.81
CA GLU A 52 11.42 30.18 -6.81
C GLU A 52 11.79 29.81 -5.36
N CYS A 53 12.42 28.65 -5.14
CA CYS A 53 12.74 28.10 -3.80
C CYS A 53 14.23 27.78 -3.64
N SER A 54 15.11 28.44 -4.39
CA SER A 54 16.53 28.10 -4.50
C SER A 54 17.25 28.08 -3.16
N GLU A 55 17.06 29.12 -2.33
CA GLU A 55 17.70 29.21 -1.00
C GLU A 55 17.33 28.03 -0.12
N GLU A 56 16.06 27.66 -0.09
CA GLU A 56 15.54 26.61 0.77
C GLU A 56 15.99 25.22 0.30
N PHE A 57 16.05 24.98 -1.02
CA PHE A 57 16.61 23.73 -1.53
C PHE A 57 18.10 23.58 -1.22
N HIS A 58 18.88 24.68 -1.32
CA HIS A 58 20.28 24.66 -0.94
C HIS A 58 20.46 24.47 0.58
N ALA A 59 19.60 25.07 1.40
CA ALA A 59 19.61 24.88 2.85
C ALA A 59 19.24 23.41 3.21
N TYR A 60 18.28 22.80 2.50
CA TYR A 60 17.93 21.40 2.67
C TYR A 60 19.10 20.49 2.24
N ARG A 61 19.70 20.73 1.09
CA ARG A 61 20.92 20.03 0.67
C ARG A 61 22.01 20.13 1.73
N GLN A 62 22.27 21.35 2.23
CA GLN A 62 23.32 21.58 3.21
C GLN A 62 23.12 20.73 4.47
N VAL A 63 21.91 20.70 5.05
CA VAL A 63 21.67 19.92 6.26
C VAL A 63 21.83 18.41 6.05
N LEU A 64 21.47 17.89 4.87
CA LEU A 64 21.72 16.49 4.51
C LEU A 64 23.21 16.18 4.38
N GLU A 65 23.98 17.08 3.79
CA GLU A 65 25.42 16.96 3.67
C GLU A 65 26.15 17.09 5.02
N GLU A 66 25.63 17.92 5.95
CA GLU A 66 26.08 17.97 7.34
C GLU A 66 25.85 16.63 8.08
N GLU A 67 24.80 15.90 7.72
CA GLU A 67 24.54 14.53 8.20
C GLU A 67 25.37 13.44 7.51
N GLY A 68 26.16 13.79 6.51
CA GLY A 68 27.03 12.88 5.76
C GLY A 68 26.35 12.20 4.57
N LEU A 69 25.23 12.71 4.08
CA LEU A 69 24.54 12.25 2.88
C LEU A 69 24.86 13.17 1.71
N GLY A 70 25.66 12.72 0.75
CA GLY A 70 25.96 13.51 -0.43
C GLY A 70 24.68 13.80 -1.24
N THR A 71 24.40 15.07 -1.55
CA THR A 71 23.09 15.43 -2.11
C THR A 71 23.23 16.11 -3.47
N TYR A 72 22.54 15.57 -4.48
CA TYR A 72 22.38 16.16 -5.80
C TYR A 72 21.11 17.02 -5.85
N ILE A 73 21.15 18.12 -6.63
CA ILE A 73 19.94 18.82 -7.09
C ILE A 73 19.90 18.66 -8.62
N VAL A 74 18.81 18.06 -9.12
CA VAL A 74 18.61 17.78 -10.55
C VAL A 74 17.35 18.52 -11.00
N SER A 75 17.50 19.40 -11.98
CA SER A 75 16.36 20.20 -12.46
C SER A 75 16.29 20.25 -13.98
N ALA A 76 15.08 20.26 -14.50
CA ALA A 76 14.79 20.48 -15.92
C ALA A 76 13.32 20.90 -16.10
N ASP A 77 12.96 21.32 -17.30
CA ASP A 77 11.59 21.44 -17.75
C ASP A 77 11.15 20.07 -18.31
N TRP A 78 10.80 19.16 -17.40
CA TRP A 78 10.54 17.75 -17.70
C TRP A 78 9.36 17.57 -18.67
N THR A 79 9.59 16.88 -19.78
CA THR A 79 8.56 16.62 -20.80
C THR A 79 7.87 15.27 -20.62
N GLY A 80 8.53 14.32 -19.95
CA GLY A 80 8.01 12.98 -19.68
C GLY A 80 8.72 12.25 -18.55
N PRO A 81 8.13 11.15 -18.07
CA PRO A 81 8.68 10.36 -16.96
C PRO A 81 10.00 9.67 -17.32
N GLU A 82 10.19 9.31 -18.59
CA GLU A 82 11.40 8.60 -19.04
C GLU A 82 12.65 9.43 -18.85
N GLU A 83 12.57 10.76 -19.04
CA GLU A 83 13.70 11.66 -18.82
C GLU A 83 14.14 11.65 -17.36
N VAL A 84 13.16 11.76 -16.43
CA VAL A 84 13.42 11.69 -14.98
C VAL A 84 14.03 10.35 -14.61
N LYS A 85 13.47 9.23 -15.13
CA LYS A 85 13.99 7.88 -14.86
C LYS A 85 15.39 7.68 -15.40
N ALA A 86 15.70 8.22 -16.59
CA ALA A 86 17.03 8.13 -17.18
C ALA A 86 18.10 8.79 -16.31
N GLU A 87 17.81 9.96 -15.75
CA GLU A 87 18.73 10.63 -14.82
C GLU A 87 18.89 9.89 -13.50
N ILE A 88 17.80 9.31 -12.95
CA ILE A 88 17.88 8.46 -11.75
C ILE A 88 18.80 7.26 -12.01
N LEU A 89 18.61 6.55 -13.12
CA LEU A 89 19.46 5.42 -13.50
C LEU A 89 20.91 5.81 -13.72
N SER A 90 21.15 6.99 -14.30
CA SER A 90 22.50 7.55 -14.48
C SER A 90 23.19 7.79 -13.14
N LEU A 91 22.50 8.39 -12.17
CA LEU A 91 23.03 8.62 -10.82
C LEU A 91 23.22 7.29 -10.07
N ALA A 92 22.29 6.35 -10.19
CA ALA A 92 22.36 5.05 -9.52
C ALA A 92 23.53 4.18 -10.02
N ALA A 93 23.90 4.31 -11.31
CA ALA A 93 25.06 3.63 -11.88
C ALA A 93 26.40 4.24 -11.42
N GLY A 94 26.36 5.46 -10.84
CA GLY A 94 27.52 6.24 -10.44
C GLY A 94 28.03 5.97 -9.02
N ARG A 95 28.84 6.90 -8.54
CA ARG A 95 29.33 6.98 -7.15
C ARG A 95 29.27 8.44 -6.71
N PRO A 96 28.83 8.73 -5.46
CA PRO A 96 28.42 7.84 -4.36
C PRO A 96 27.19 6.99 -4.70
N LYS A 97 26.94 5.86 -3.98
CA LYS A 97 25.78 5.01 -4.25
C LYS A 97 24.49 5.76 -3.92
N LEU A 98 23.59 5.89 -4.90
CA LEU A 98 22.28 6.50 -4.71
C LEU A 98 21.42 5.61 -3.79
N GLU A 99 20.89 6.16 -2.69
CA GLU A 99 20.01 5.45 -1.77
C GLU A 99 18.54 5.88 -1.89
N GLY A 100 18.28 7.08 -2.40
CA GLY A 100 16.93 7.60 -2.55
C GLY A 100 16.83 8.88 -3.36
N VAL A 101 15.58 9.23 -3.67
CA VAL A 101 15.20 10.46 -4.40
C VAL A 101 13.98 11.13 -3.79
N VAL A 102 13.82 12.43 -4.05
CA VAL A 102 12.57 13.14 -3.82
C VAL A 102 12.17 13.91 -5.06
N PHE A 103 10.86 13.89 -5.37
CA PHE A 103 10.26 14.60 -6.49
C PHE A 103 9.57 15.86 -5.98
N ALA A 104 10.21 17.02 -6.14
CA ALA A 104 9.73 18.30 -5.63
C ALA A 104 9.15 19.17 -6.76
N GLY A 105 7.93 19.68 -6.57
CA GLY A 105 7.24 20.51 -7.56
C GLY A 105 6.50 19.70 -8.63
N ASP A 106 6.56 20.17 -9.88
CA ASP A 106 5.79 19.61 -11.00
C ASP A 106 6.60 18.55 -11.76
N ILE A 107 6.82 17.41 -11.10
CA ILE A 107 7.47 16.25 -11.72
C ILE A 107 6.40 15.32 -12.32
N PRO A 108 6.59 14.77 -13.53
CA PRO A 108 5.64 13.88 -14.17
C PRO A 108 5.10 12.78 -13.25
N ILE A 109 3.81 12.51 -13.35
CA ILE A 109 3.10 11.50 -12.55
C ILE A 109 2.77 10.31 -13.45
N VAL A 110 3.22 9.13 -13.04
CA VAL A 110 2.89 7.89 -13.74
C VAL A 110 1.68 7.23 -13.11
N LYS A 111 0.71 6.82 -13.95
CA LYS A 111 -0.42 5.97 -13.58
C LYS A 111 -0.29 4.60 -14.24
N VAL A 112 -0.22 3.56 -13.41
CA VAL A 112 0.06 2.18 -13.83
C VAL A 112 -1.23 1.39 -14.02
N ARG A 113 -1.31 0.67 -15.14
CA ARG A 113 -2.35 -0.30 -15.48
C ARG A 113 -1.76 -1.71 -15.54
N GLN A 114 -2.62 -2.73 -15.51
CA GLN A 114 -2.24 -4.15 -15.56
C GLN A 114 -1.19 -4.55 -14.50
N GLY A 115 -1.17 -3.82 -13.39
CA GLY A 115 -0.31 -4.02 -12.23
C GLY A 115 -1.08 -4.21 -10.92
N GLN A 116 -2.39 -4.55 -10.96
CA GLN A 116 -3.24 -4.61 -9.77
C GLN A 116 -2.83 -5.68 -8.77
N HIS A 117 -2.09 -6.70 -9.18
CA HIS A 117 -1.52 -7.70 -8.29
C HIS A 117 -0.40 -7.14 -7.37
N LEU A 118 0.14 -5.97 -7.70
CA LEU A 118 1.12 -5.23 -6.90
C LEU A 118 0.48 -4.30 -5.86
N THR A 119 -0.86 -4.23 -5.82
CA THR A 119 -1.62 -3.46 -4.83
C THR A 119 -2.20 -4.36 -3.74
N THR A 120 -2.59 -3.77 -2.62
CA THR A 120 -3.24 -4.53 -1.54
C THR A 120 -4.70 -4.86 -1.83
N ALA A 121 -5.48 -3.88 -2.31
CA ALA A 121 -6.93 -4.03 -2.48
C ALA A 121 -7.48 -3.56 -3.83
N PHE A 122 -6.76 -2.75 -4.57
CA PHE A 122 -7.26 -2.16 -5.80
C PHE A 122 -7.43 -3.21 -6.90
N LYS A 123 -8.70 -3.52 -7.25
CA LYS A 123 -9.07 -4.55 -8.23
C LYS A 123 -10.24 -4.06 -9.07
N MET A 124 -9.96 -3.17 -10.01
CA MET A 124 -10.96 -2.62 -10.92
C MET A 124 -10.95 -3.33 -12.29
N ASN A 125 -12.10 -3.32 -12.96
CA ASN A 125 -12.16 -3.72 -14.35
C ASN A 125 -11.68 -2.57 -15.25
N GLU A 126 -10.42 -2.65 -15.70
CA GLU A 126 -9.78 -1.62 -16.51
C GLU A 126 -10.43 -1.37 -17.88
N GLU A 127 -11.26 -2.31 -18.38
CA GLU A 127 -12.01 -2.13 -19.62
C GLU A 127 -13.37 -1.48 -19.41
N ALA A 128 -13.96 -1.63 -18.22
CA ALA A 128 -15.29 -1.11 -17.91
C ALA A 128 -15.24 0.29 -17.29
N TRP A 129 -14.10 0.72 -16.75
CA TRP A 129 -13.94 1.98 -16.05
C TRP A 129 -12.99 2.93 -16.78
N PRO A 130 -13.21 4.25 -16.69
CA PRO A 130 -12.30 5.23 -17.25
C PRO A 130 -10.85 5.00 -16.80
N MET A 131 -9.91 5.26 -17.71
CA MET A 131 -8.49 5.06 -17.45
C MET A 131 -8.00 5.84 -16.22
N ALA A 132 -8.48 7.06 -16.03
CA ALA A 132 -8.15 7.90 -14.89
C ALA A 132 -8.55 7.26 -13.54
N GLU A 133 -9.63 6.48 -13.49
CA GLU A 133 -10.16 5.84 -12.29
C GLU A 133 -9.59 4.43 -12.07
N SER A 134 -9.28 3.71 -13.16
CA SER A 134 -8.85 2.32 -13.14
C SER A 134 -7.33 2.13 -13.17
N SER A 135 -6.55 3.20 -12.99
CA SER A 135 -5.08 3.19 -12.94
C SER A 135 -4.58 3.64 -11.59
N VAL A 136 -3.41 3.16 -11.18
CA VAL A 136 -2.77 3.48 -9.89
C VAL A 136 -1.65 4.48 -10.09
N ALA A 137 -1.75 5.68 -9.49
CA ALA A 137 -0.64 6.63 -9.48
C ALA A 137 0.50 6.08 -8.61
N SER A 138 1.71 5.95 -9.19
CA SER A 138 2.79 5.27 -8.52
C SER A 138 4.19 5.73 -8.94
N ASP A 139 5.01 6.05 -7.96
CA ASP A 139 6.44 6.35 -8.13
C ASP A 139 7.31 5.08 -8.20
N ARG A 140 6.71 3.86 -8.08
CA ARG A 140 7.40 2.59 -8.34
C ARG A 140 7.97 2.54 -9.78
N PHE A 141 7.42 3.34 -10.69
CA PHE A 141 8.01 3.56 -12.01
C PHE A 141 9.45 4.07 -11.93
N TYR A 142 9.76 4.93 -10.95
CA TYR A 142 11.05 5.61 -10.81
C TYR A 142 12.04 4.88 -9.92
N ASP A 143 11.56 4.21 -8.87
CA ASP A 143 12.39 3.70 -7.78
C ASP A 143 12.60 2.18 -7.79
N ASP A 144 11.85 1.46 -8.63
CA ASP A 144 12.02 0.03 -8.89
C ASP A 144 12.60 -0.15 -10.30
N PHE A 145 13.86 -0.60 -10.37
CA PHE A 145 14.60 -0.63 -11.64
C PHE A 145 14.36 -1.91 -12.44
N ASP A 146 13.80 -2.92 -11.84
CA ASP A 146 13.53 -4.22 -12.46
C ASP A 146 12.14 -4.27 -13.10
N LEU A 147 11.23 -3.41 -12.69
CA LEU A 147 9.95 -3.24 -13.38
C LEU A 147 10.16 -2.60 -14.75
N ARG A 148 9.40 -3.09 -15.73
CA ARG A 148 9.32 -2.51 -17.08
C ARG A 148 7.90 -2.06 -17.37
N PHE A 149 7.80 -0.98 -18.12
CA PHE A 149 6.51 -0.36 -18.41
C PHE A 149 6.41 0.02 -19.88
N ASP A 150 5.24 -0.25 -20.48
CA ASP A 150 4.92 0.17 -21.83
C ASP A 150 4.07 1.43 -21.77
N TYR A 151 4.49 2.47 -22.46
CA TYR A 151 3.75 3.73 -22.59
C TYR A 151 2.39 3.51 -23.28
N ILE A 152 1.34 4.15 -22.77
CA ILE A 152 0.00 4.13 -23.36
C ILE A 152 -0.32 5.51 -23.95
N CYS A 153 -0.41 6.54 -23.11
CA CYS A 153 -0.71 7.90 -23.52
C CYS A 153 -0.44 8.90 -22.38
N ARG A 154 -0.41 10.18 -22.72
CA ARG A 154 -0.46 11.31 -21.77
C ARG A 154 -1.91 11.69 -21.55
N ASP A 155 -2.27 12.13 -20.34
CA ASP A 155 -3.60 12.65 -20.05
C ASP A 155 -3.84 13.96 -20.80
N THR A 156 -5.07 14.14 -21.30
CA THR A 156 -5.42 15.33 -22.09
C THR A 156 -5.91 16.50 -21.23
N VAL A 157 -6.29 16.26 -19.98
CA VAL A 157 -6.77 17.26 -19.03
C VAL A 157 -5.68 17.63 -18.04
N ASP A 158 -5.08 16.62 -17.40
CA ASP A 158 -3.96 16.78 -16.49
C ASP A 158 -2.67 16.37 -17.22
N THR A 159 -2.05 17.34 -17.87
CA THR A 159 -0.90 17.09 -18.75
C THR A 159 0.38 16.64 -18.02
N ASP A 160 0.39 16.63 -16.69
CA ASP A 160 1.48 16.06 -15.88
C ASP A 160 1.31 14.57 -15.64
N VAL A 161 0.17 13.98 -16.04
CA VAL A 161 -0.16 12.57 -15.86
C VAL A 161 0.09 11.76 -17.12
N PHE A 162 0.78 10.63 -16.96
CA PHE A 162 1.15 9.69 -18.01
C PHE A 162 0.71 8.28 -17.65
N TYR A 163 0.09 7.57 -18.60
CA TYR A 163 -0.41 6.22 -18.41
C TYR A 163 0.55 5.18 -18.99
N TYR A 164 0.83 4.18 -18.19
CA TYR A 164 1.67 3.04 -18.55
C TYR A 164 0.99 1.75 -18.15
N ARG A 165 1.30 0.66 -18.82
CA ARG A 165 0.97 -0.69 -18.37
C ARG A 165 2.23 -1.40 -17.91
N LEU A 166 2.09 -2.27 -16.90
CA LEU A 166 3.16 -3.15 -16.47
C LEU A 166 3.45 -4.17 -17.60
N SER A 167 4.70 -4.19 -18.06
CA SER A 167 5.15 -5.04 -19.15
C SER A 167 5.49 -6.45 -18.67
N GLU A 168 5.33 -7.44 -19.57
CA GLU A 168 5.80 -8.80 -19.37
C GLU A 168 7.33 -8.95 -19.40
N GLU A 169 8.06 -7.92 -19.89
CA GLU A 169 9.52 -7.96 -20.00
C GLU A 169 10.22 -7.71 -18.64
N GLY A 170 9.55 -7.03 -17.67
CA GLY A 170 10.06 -6.80 -16.33
C GLY A 170 9.68 -7.89 -15.32
N THR A 171 10.15 -7.73 -14.09
CA THR A 171 9.65 -8.51 -12.96
C THR A 171 8.18 -8.23 -12.72
N GLN A 172 7.51 -9.13 -12.02
CA GLN A 172 6.10 -8.98 -11.66
C GLN A 172 5.92 -8.80 -10.14
N HIS A 173 6.99 -8.42 -9.46
CA HIS A 173 7.07 -8.20 -8.01
C HIS A 173 7.73 -6.86 -7.72
N LEU A 174 7.34 -6.23 -6.59
CA LEU A 174 7.93 -4.96 -6.15
C LEU A 174 9.18 -5.22 -5.32
N CYS A 175 10.29 -4.63 -5.74
CA CYS A 175 11.56 -4.64 -5.02
C CYS A 175 12.31 -3.31 -5.25
N PRO A 176 11.86 -2.18 -4.67
CA PRO A 176 12.46 -0.89 -4.93
C PRO A 176 13.98 -0.88 -4.65
N ASP A 177 14.76 -0.42 -5.61
CA ASP A 177 16.20 -0.29 -5.48
C ASP A 177 16.59 0.86 -4.55
N ILE A 178 15.85 1.94 -4.64
CA ILE A 178 16.02 3.18 -3.87
C ILE A 178 14.69 3.56 -3.22
N TYR A 179 14.72 4.39 -2.17
CA TYR A 179 13.48 4.97 -1.67
C TYR A 179 13.10 6.24 -2.47
N SER A 180 11.80 6.55 -2.49
CA SER A 180 11.28 7.77 -3.12
C SER A 180 10.23 8.47 -2.27
N ALA A 181 10.02 9.77 -2.51
CA ALA A 181 8.93 10.56 -1.93
C ALA A 181 8.51 11.70 -2.85
N ARG A 182 7.32 12.27 -2.60
CA ARG A 182 6.82 13.45 -3.32
C ARG A 182 6.66 14.67 -2.42
N MET A 183 7.20 15.80 -2.88
CA MET A 183 6.95 17.14 -2.35
C MET A 183 6.08 17.91 -3.36
N LYS A 184 4.79 17.58 -3.43
CA LYS A 184 3.81 18.25 -4.29
C LYS A 184 2.79 18.99 -3.43
N VAL A 185 2.81 20.31 -3.48
CA VAL A 185 1.89 21.16 -2.73
C VAL A 185 0.43 20.87 -3.16
N PRO A 186 -0.50 20.57 -2.22
CA PRO A 186 -1.88 20.29 -2.56
C PRO A 186 -2.59 21.50 -3.17
N GLY A 187 -3.40 21.28 -4.23
CA GLY A 187 -4.18 22.36 -4.86
C GLY A 187 -5.25 22.99 -3.95
N ALA A 188 -5.62 22.32 -2.86
CA ALA A 188 -6.52 22.88 -1.84
C ALA A 188 -5.89 24.04 -1.05
N MET A 189 -4.55 24.11 -0.98
CA MET A 189 -3.86 25.13 -0.20
C MET A 189 -4.01 26.50 -0.87
N LYS A 190 -4.43 27.49 -0.06
CA LYS A 190 -4.63 28.87 -0.53
C LYS A 190 -3.31 29.61 -0.63
N GLY A 191 -3.18 30.47 -1.63
CA GLY A 191 -2.01 31.33 -1.80
C GLY A 191 -1.02 30.81 -2.83
N ASP A 192 0.23 31.29 -2.72
CA ASP A 192 1.30 30.91 -3.64
C ASP A 192 1.90 29.54 -3.26
N LYS A 193 1.94 28.59 -4.21
CA LYS A 193 2.50 27.26 -4.00
C LYS A 193 4.00 27.30 -3.68
N TYR A 194 4.73 28.26 -4.21
CA TYR A 194 6.17 28.40 -3.95
C TYR A 194 6.44 28.92 -2.54
N GLU A 195 5.61 29.84 -2.04
CA GLU A 195 5.71 30.26 -0.63
C GLU A 195 5.39 29.12 0.33
N THR A 196 4.41 28.29 0.00
CA THR A 196 4.10 27.07 0.75
C THR A 196 5.28 26.09 0.72
N MET A 197 5.91 25.88 -0.43
CA MET A 197 7.11 25.05 -0.56
C MET A 197 8.29 25.61 0.26
N ARG A 198 8.55 26.92 0.21
CA ARG A 198 9.61 27.55 1.03
C ARG A 198 9.38 27.35 2.51
N LYS A 199 8.14 27.58 3.00
CA LYS A 199 7.80 27.34 4.41
C LYS A 199 8.04 25.89 4.81
N TYR A 200 7.60 24.96 3.96
CA TYR A 200 7.81 23.54 4.18
C TYR A 200 9.29 23.15 4.24
N LEU A 201 10.12 23.59 3.29
CA LEU A 201 11.55 23.30 3.28
C LEU A 201 12.29 23.89 4.51
N ARG A 202 11.91 25.09 4.98
CA ARG A 202 12.43 25.64 6.24
C ARG A 202 12.06 24.77 7.43
N LYS A 203 10.85 24.22 7.47
CA LYS A 203 10.38 23.26 8.48
C LYS A 203 11.21 21.98 8.44
N VAL A 204 11.47 21.43 7.26
CA VAL A 204 12.36 20.27 7.06
C VAL A 204 13.76 20.55 7.62
N VAL A 205 14.39 21.66 7.22
CA VAL A 205 15.72 22.04 7.71
C VAL A 205 15.74 22.17 9.24
N LYS A 206 14.68 22.73 9.85
CA LYS A 206 14.52 22.78 11.31
C LYS A 206 14.51 21.38 11.91
N ALA A 207 13.69 20.46 11.36
CA ALA A 207 13.53 19.11 11.88
C ALA A 207 14.84 18.30 11.85
N HIS A 208 15.66 18.45 10.79
CA HIS A 208 16.99 17.83 10.72
C HIS A 208 17.98 18.31 11.78
N ARG A 209 17.79 19.52 12.29
CA ARG A 209 18.65 20.12 13.33
C ARG A 209 18.15 19.82 14.74
N GLU A 210 16.96 19.31 14.89
CA GLU A 210 16.39 18.93 16.17
C GLU A 210 16.95 17.59 16.67
N ASN A 211 17.00 17.43 17.99
CA ASN A 211 17.34 16.17 18.63
C ASN A 211 16.03 15.56 19.16
N ASN A 212 15.32 14.87 18.31
CA ASN A 212 14.00 14.31 18.59
C ASN A 212 14.05 12.79 18.61
N VAL A 213 13.87 12.18 19.77
CA VAL A 213 13.77 10.73 19.97
C VAL A 213 12.31 10.33 19.75
N LEU A 214 12.04 9.18 19.12
CA LEU A 214 10.69 8.65 19.00
C LEU A 214 10.25 8.04 20.34
N ASP A 215 9.67 8.85 21.22
CA ASP A 215 9.18 8.46 22.54
C ASP A 215 7.73 8.91 22.82
N ASP A 216 7.09 9.59 21.89
CA ASP A 216 5.66 9.91 21.91
C ASP A 216 4.98 9.49 20.60
N PHE A 217 3.95 8.67 20.69
CA PHE A 217 3.15 8.31 19.51
C PHE A 217 1.66 8.27 19.85
N THR A 218 0.84 8.48 18.82
CA THR A 218 -0.59 8.22 18.89
C THR A 218 -0.99 7.25 17.77
N TYR A 219 -1.68 6.17 18.16
CA TYR A 219 -2.34 5.26 17.25
C TYR A 219 -3.86 5.44 17.35
N PHE A 220 -4.52 5.64 16.22
CA PHE A 220 -5.97 5.76 16.14
C PHE A 220 -6.59 4.63 15.33
N ALA A 221 -7.62 3.98 15.89
CA ALA A 221 -8.48 3.02 15.21
C ALA A 221 -9.84 3.67 14.92
N GLY A 222 -10.10 3.95 13.64
CA GLY A 222 -11.36 4.51 13.16
C GLY A 222 -12.48 3.48 13.03
N ASN A 223 -13.69 3.94 12.70
CA ASN A 223 -14.78 3.06 12.37
C ASN A 223 -14.44 2.22 11.14
N GLY A 224 -14.52 0.90 11.28
CA GLY A 224 -14.15 -0.04 10.25
C GLY A 224 -15.35 -0.80 9.70
N TYR A 225 -16.16 -0.20 8.84
CA TYR A 225 -17.20 -0.92 8.11
C TYR A 225 -16.56 -1.98 7.19
N ASN A 226 -16.88 -3.24 7.37
CA ASN A 226 -16.25 -4.37 6.67
C ASN A 226 -14.73 -4.41 6.74
N SER A 227 -14.10 -3.65 7.64
CA SER A 227 -12.66 -3.55 7.74
C SER A 227 -12.14 -4.17 9.01
N ASP A 228 -10.83 -4.29 9.07
CA ASP A 228 -10.11 -4.78 10.22
C ASP A 228 -9.67 -3.67 11.18
N CYS A 229 -10.16 -2.43 11.03
CA CYS A 229 -9.78 -1.33 11.91
C CYS A 229 -9.93 -1.68 13.39
N LEU A 230 -11.07 -2.26 13.78
CA LEU A 230 -11.30 -2.69 15.16
C LEU A 230 -10.42 -3.87 15.60
N THR A 231 -9.97 -4.69 14.67
CA THR A 231 -9.08 -5.82 14.96
C THR A 231 -7.63 -5.38 15.01
N ILE A 232 -7.23 -4.47 14.12
CA ILE A 232 -5.86 -3.98 14.03
C ILE A 232 -5.40 -3.36 15.34
N TRP A 233 -6.25 -2.59 16.04
CA TRP A 233 -5.86 -1.95 17.28
C TRP A 233 -5.45 -2.95 18.39
N ARG A 234 -5.88 -4.21 18.31
CA ARG A 234 -5.45 -5.25 19.26
C ARG A 234 -4.03 -5.71 19.02
N GLN A 235 -3.58 -5.73 17.76
CA GLN A 235 -2.22 -6.12 17.42
C GLN A 235 -1.22 -4.98 17.61
N LYS A 236 -1.61 -3.73 17.39
CA LYS A 236 -0.71 -2.56 17.48
C LYS A 236 -0.06 -2.38 18.85
N PRO A 237 -0.75 -2.55 20.00
CA PRO A 237 -0.10 -2.44 21.29
C PRO A 237 1.11 -3.39 21.47
N VAL A 238 1.05 -4.57 20.87
CA VAL A 238 2.15 -5.53 20.91
C VAL A 238 3.33 -5.06 20.07
N VAL A 239 3.06 -4.73 18.81
CA VAL A 239 4.07 -4.27 17.86
C VAL A 239 4.76 -3.02 18.36
N PHE A 240 3.99 -2.03 18.84
CA PHE A 240 4.54 -0.77 19.29
C PHE A 240 5.35 -0.90 20.58
N ARG A 241 4.99 -1.84 21.47
CA ARG A 241 5.83 -2.16 22.65
C ARG A 241 7.19 -2.73 22.26
N GLU A 242 7.24 -3.56 21.22
CA GLU A 242 8.49 -4.14 20.73
C GLU A 242 9.32 -3.13 19.93
N TYR A 243 8.68 -2.31 19.09
CA TYR A 243 9.37 -1.37 18.19
C TYR A 243 9.69 -0.02 18.83
N PHE A 244 8.84 0.46 19.75
CA PHE A 244 8.97 1.78 20.39
C PHE A 244 8.99 1.65 21.91
N PRO A 245 9.94 0.90 22.50
CA PRO A 245 9.93 0.62 23.95
C PRO A 245 9.99 1.89 24.78
N TYR A 246 10.63 2.94 24.29
CA TYR A 246 10.77 4.21 25.03
C TYR A 246 9.46 4.99 25.17
N ALA A 247 8.52 4.80 24.26
CA ALA A 247 7.19 5.41 24.37
C ALA A 247 6.32 4.85 25.52
N PHE A 248 6.82 3.83 26.21
CA PHE A 248 6.15 3.21 27.38
C PHE A 248 6.88 3.49 28.70
N ASP A 249 7.87 4.35 28.70
CA ASP A 249 8.53 4.85 29.90
C ASP A 249 7.66 5.86 30.64
N ARG A 250 8.00 6.17 31.92
CA ARG A 250 7.21 7.06 32.79
C ARG A 250 7.12 8.50 32.27
N ALA A 251 8.10 8.94 31.49
CA ALA A 251 8.18 10.30 30.94
C ALA A 251 7.64 10.41 29.52
N SER A 252 7.24 9.30 28.91
CA SER A 252 6.90 9.17 27.49
C SER A 252 5.44 8.77 27.32
N HIS A 253 4.88 8.92 26.13
CA HIS A 253 3.45 8.74 25.91
C HIS A 253 3.15 7.92 24.66
N GLY A 254 2.82 6.63 24.86
CA GLY A 254 2.17 5.82 23.83
C GLY A 254 0.65 5.88 24.04
N ARG A 255 -0.10 6.39 23.05
CA ARG A 255 -1.57 6.51 23.11
C ARG A 255 -2.22 5.63 22.08
N PHE A 256 -3.31 4.97 22.49
CA PHE A 256 -4.17 4.18 21.63
C PHE A 256 -5.58 4.71 21.75
N LEU A 257 -6.09 5.32 20.69
CA LEU A 257 -7.42 5.92 20.61
C LEU A 257 -8.33 5.07 19.73
N ASN A 258 -9.57 4.91 20.14
CA ASN A 258 -10.58 4.21 19.39
C ASN A 258 -11.79 5.13 19.16
N PHE A 259 -12.35 5.13 17.96
CA PHE A 259 -13.49 5.98 17.59
C PHE A 259 -14.70 5.87 18.54
N ARG A 260 -14.83 4.75 19.29
CA ARG A 260 -15.92 4.53 20.24
C ARG A 260 -15.75 5.22 21.57
N GLU A 261 -14.56 5.72 21.87
CA GLU A 261 -14.24 6.32 23.18
C GLU A 261 -14.86 7.70 23.33
N ASP A 262 -15.03 8.44 22.23
CA ASP A 262 -15.54 9.81 22.24
C ASP A 262 -16.46 10.05 21.02
N PRO A 263 -17.73 10.44 21.22
CA PRO A 263 -18.61 10.86 20.13
C PRO A 263 -18.07 12.06 19.33
N GLN A 264 -17.19 12.83 19.92
CA GLN A 264 -16.53 14.01 19.35
C GLN A 264 -15.08 13.71 18.90
N MET A 265 -14.79 12.48 18.55
CA MET A 265 -13.44 12.00 18.22
C MET A 265 -12.72 12.88 17.18
N LYS A 266 -13.43 13.46 16.20
CA LYS A 266 -12.86 14.43 15.27
C LYS A 266 -12.04 15.52 15.96
N TRP A 267 -12.63 16.17 16.97
CA TRP A 267 -12.00 17.29 17.67
C TRP A 267 -10.86 16.83 18.57
N ASN A 268 -11.02 15.63 19.16
CA ASN A 268 -9.96 15.00 19.94
C ASN A 268 -8.73 14.72 19.06
N LEU A 269 -8.92 14.15 17.88
CA LEU A 269 -7.82 13.85 16.93
C LEU A 269 -7.14 15.12 16.40
N LEU A 270 -7.91 16.15 16.05
CA LEU A 270 -7.36 17.42 15.60
C LEU A 270 -6.53 18.08 16.73
N SER A 271 -6.99 17.97 17.98
CA SER A 271 -6.24 18.44 19.13
C SER A 271 -4.99 17.59 19.39
N GLU A 272 -5.10 16.28 19.24
CA GLU A 272 -4.02 15.33 19.49
C GLU A 272 -2.88 15.48 18.45
N VAL A 273 -3.20 15.62 17.16
CA VAL A 273 -2.20 15.83 16.11
C VAL A 273 -1.50 17.19 16.22
N ALA A 274 -2.14 18.14 16.93
CA ALA A 274 -1.60 19.47 17.19
C ALA A 274 -0.70 19.56 18.43
N ARG A 275 -0.54 18.46 19.21
CA ARG A 275 0.40 18.43 20.34
C ARG A 275 1.83 18.65 19.86
N GLU A 276 2.62 19.43 20.59
CA GLU A 276 4.00 19.78 20.20
C GLU A 276 4.99 18.62 20.39
N ASP A 277 4.67 17.67 21.26
CA ASP A 277 5.52 16.55 21.65
C ASP A 277 5.22 15.23 20.90
N VAL A 278 4.21 15.20 20.01
CA VAL A 278 3.92 13.99 19.28
C VAL A 278 4.91 13.76 18.13
N ASP A 279 5.53 12.59 18.12
CA ASP A 279 6.52 12.20 17.12
C ASP A 279 5.88 11.49 15.93
N LEU A 280 5.09 10.46 16.22
CA LEU A 280 4.47 9.58 15.23
C LEU A 280 2.97 9.50 15.45
N PHE A 281 2.19 9.77 14.42
CA PHE A 281 0.75 9.53 14.42
C PHE A 281 0.40 8.45 13.38
N VAL A 282 -0.34 7.42 13.80
CA VAL A 282 -0.77 6.33 12.92
C VAL A 282 -2.28 6.29 12.88
N PHE A 283 -2.87 6.58 11.72
CA PHE A 283 -4.29 6.44 11.45
C PHE A 283 -4.58 5.08 10.79
N SER A 284 -5.47 4.28 11.38
CA SER A 284 -6.06 3.10 10.77
C SER A 284 -7.57 3.32 10.63
N GLU A 285 -8.01 3.75 9.44
CA GLU A 285 -9.37 4.22 9.20
C GLU A 285 -9.78 4.07 7.73
N HIS A 286 -11.04 4.35 7.41
CA HIS A 286 -11.43 4.59 6.03
C HIS A 286 -11.01 6.00 5.58
N GLY A 287 -10.76 6.18 4.28
CA GLY A 287 -10.35 7.46 3.74
C GLY A 287 -10.79 7.68 2.31
N ALA A 288 -10.82 8.95 1.93
CA ALA A 288 -10.88 9.46 0.57
C ALA A 288 -9.72 10.45 0.37
N TYR A 289 -9.54 10.97 -0.84
CA TYR A 289 -8.46 11.92 -1.09
C TYR A 289 -8.60 13.21 -0.24
N ASP A 290 -9.83 13.59 0.12
CA ASP A 290 -10.19 14.82 0.83
C ASP A 290 -10.81 14.60 2.21
N THR A 291 -10.95 13.36 2.65
CA THR A 291 -11.68 13.02 3.87
C THR A 291 -11.00 11.88 4.65
N GLN A 292 -10.89 12.05 5.95
CA GLN A 292 -10.61 10.99 6.92
C GLN A 292 -11.95 10.59 7.57
N TYR A 293 -12.37 9.36 7.39
CA TYR A 293 -13.62 8.84 7.97
C TYR A 293 -13.34 8.30 9.37
N ILE A 294 -13.61 9.12 10.37
CA ILE A 294 -13.23 8.89 11.78
C ILE A 294 -14.27 8.03 12.48
N ASN A 295 -15.48 8.58 12.64
CA ASN A 295 -16.59 7.89 13.27
C ASN A 295 -17.51 7.35 12.19
N GLY A 296 -18.16 6.22 12.49
CA GLY A 296 -19.28 5.77 11.70
C GLY A 296 -20.52 6.66 11.88
N SER A 297 -21.66 6.03 12.02
CA SER A 297 -22.87 6.75 12.37
C SER A 297 -22.78 7.23 13.83
N LYS A 298 -23.33 8.40 14.10
CA LYS A 298 -23.56 8.88 15.46
C LYS A 298 -24.36 7.80 16.22
N VAL A 299 -23.95 7.51 17.45
CA VAL A 299 -24.69 6.57 18.31
C VAL A 299 -25.84 7.34 18.97
N ALA A 300 -27.06 6.84 18.86
CA ALA A 300 -28.20 7.39 19.57
C ALA A 300 -28.02 7.25 21.07
N VAL A 301 -28.29 8.29 21.81
CA VAL A 301 -28.22 8.31 23.29
C VAL A 301 -29.56 8.10 23.96
N ASN A 302 -30.63 8.10 23.18
CA ASN A 302 -32.00 7.86 23.64
C ASN A 302 -32.90 7.33 22.51
N LEU A 303 -34.08 6.88 22.85
CA LEU A 303 -35.03 6.28 21.92
C LEU A 303 -35.50 7.23 20.81
N ASP A 304 -35.64 8.53 21.12
CA ASP A 304 -36.09 9.51 20.11
C ASP A 304 -35.02 9.69 19.02
N GLU A 305 -33.74 9.69 19.38
CA GLU A 305 -32.65 9.71 18.40
C GLU A 305 -32.58 8.41 17.60
N ASP A 306 -32.80 7.23 18.22
CA ASP A 306 -32.87 5.95 17.49
C ASP A 306 -33.99 5.99 16.44
N ILE A 307 -35.16 6.51 16.82
CA ILE A 307 -36.31 6.65 15.92
C ILE A 307 -35.99 7.64 14.79
N ASP A 308 -35.29 8.74 15.09
CA ASP A 308 -34.88 9.70 14.09
C ASP A 308 -33.87 9.10 13.08
N PHE A 309 -32.87 8.36 13.57
CA PHE A 309 -31.93 7.65 12.70
C PHE A 309 -32.63 6.60 11.84
N LEU A 310 -33.57 5.85 12.40
CA LEU A 310 -34.38 4.90 11.62
C LEU A 310 -35.14 5.61 10.51
N LYS A 311 -35.79 6.74 10.81
CA LYS A 311 -36.53 7.52 9.80
C LYS A 311 -35.61 8.03 8.69
N ARG A 312 -34.41 8.54 9.05
CA ARG A 312 -33.43 9.03 8.08
C ARG A 312 -32.93 7.89 7.18
N SER A 313 -32.58 6.74 7.74
CA SER A 313 -32.17 5.55 6.99
C SER A 313 -33.24 5.02 6.04
N LEU A 314 -34.50 5.04 6.49
CA LEU A 314 -35.64 4.68 5.63
C LEU A 314 -35.87 5.70 4.50
N ALA A 315 -35.65 6.98 4.78
CA ALA A 315 -35.73 8.04 3.79
C ALA A 315 -34.65 7.91 2.70
N GLU A 316 -33.42 7.60 3.09
CA GLU A 316 -32.33 7.31 2.16
C GLU A 316 -32.63 6.07 1.30
N SER A 317 -33.11 4.99 1.93
CA SER A 317 -33.53 3.78 1.23
C SER A 317 -34.67 4.07 0.24
N TYR A 318 -35.63 4.88 0.63
CA TYR A 318 -36.72 5.30 -0.25
C TYR A 318 -36.22 6.06 -1.48
N LEU A 319 -35.28 7.01 -1.31
CA LEU A 319 -34.67 7.73 -2.43
C LEU A 319 -33.99 6.77 -3.40
N TYR A 320 -33.23 5.81 -2.89
CA TYR A 320 -32.56 4.79 -3.68
C TYR A 320 -33.54 3.93 -4.50
N TYR A 321 -34.65 3.46 -3.90
CA TYR A 321 -35.67 2.68 -4.61
C TYR A 321 -36.52 3.53 -5.55
N ARG A 322 -36.82 4.78 -5.18
CA ARG A 322 -37.54 5.73 -6.03
C ARG A 322 -36.80 6.02 -7.36
N GLU A 323 -35.50 6.25 -7.30
CA GLU A 323 -34.66 6.44 -8.50
C GLU A 323 -34.67 5.23 -9.45
N ARG A 324 -34.93 4.05 -8.93
CA ARG A 324 -35.02 2.79 -9.68
C ARG A 324 -36.42 2.37 -10.08
N GLY A 325 -37.43 3.24 -9.83
CA GLY A 325 -38.81 2.99 -10.17
C GLY A 325 -39.57 2.09 -9.18
N HIS A 326 -38.99 1.77 -8.01
CA HIS A 326 -39.55 0.87 -6.98
C HIS A 326 -39.97 1.61 -5.69
N GLY A 327 -40.12 2.94 -5.74
CA GLY A 327 -40.44 3.73 -4.55
C GLY A 327 -41.77 3.33 -3.87
N GLU A 328 -42.83 3.08 -4.65
CA GLU A 328 -44.14 2.66 -4.09
C GLU A 328 -44.11 1.26 -3.48
N ASP A 329 -43.35 0.34 -4.03
CA ASP A 329 -43.18 -0.99 -3.47
C ASP A 329 -42.48 -0.90 -2.11
N PHE A 330 -41.42 -0.08 -2.02
CA PHE A 330 -40.73 0.21 -0.77
C PHE A 330 -41.65 0.81 0.31
N LEU A 331 -42.51 1.80 -0.08
CA LEU A 331 -43.45 2.40 0.86
C LEU A 331 -44.40 1.35 1.45
N LYS A 332 -45.00 0.49 0.61
CA LYS A 332 -45.92 -0.54 1.05
C LYS A 332 -45.25 -1.57 1.94
N GLU A 333 -44.07 -2.04 1.55
CA GLU A 333 -43.39 -3.12 2.27
C GLU A 333 -42.72 -2.61 3.54
N ALA A 334 -41.87 -1.58 3.46
CA ALA A 334 -41.12 -1.06 4.59
C ALA A 334 -42.01 -0.17 5.51
N LEU A 335 -42.53 0.96 5.00
CA LEU A 335 -43.19 1.93 5.86
C LEU A 335 -44.52 1.42 6.37
N ASP A 336 -45.41 0.93 5.48
CA ASP A 336 -46.77 0.57 5.85
C ASP A 336 -46.82 -0.76 6.60
N SER A 337 -46.02 -1.77 6.21
CA SER A 337 -46.13 -3.13 6.73
C SER A 337 -45.15 -3.43 7.87
N VAL A 338 -43.85 -3.17 7.67
CA VAL A 338 -42.80 -3.53 8.64
C VAL A 338 -42.71 -2.51 9.77
N TYR A 339 -42.40 -1.26 9.46
CA TYR A 339 -42.16 -0.24 10.48
C TYR A 339 -43.42 0.51 10.94
N ARG A 340 -44.51 0.43 10.18
CA ARG A 340 -45.78 1.10 10.46
C ARG A 340 -45.64 2.60 10.73
N LEU A 341 -44.81 3.26 9.95
CA LEU A 341 -44.54 4.69 10.03
C LEU A 341 -45.37 5.45 9.01
N PRO A 342 -45.78 6.70 9.33
CA PRO A 342 -46.54 7.50 8.41
C PRO A 342 -45.68 7.88 7.17
N ARG A 343 -46.29 7.87 5.99
CA ARG A 343 -45.62 8.24 4.71
C ARG A 343 -45.06 9.66 4.68
N SER A 344 -45.45 10.53 5.64
CA SER A 344 -44.82 11.83 5.85
C SER A 344 -43.33 11.80 6.15
N VAL A 345 -42.81 10.62 6.61
CA VAL A 345 -41.38 10.40 6.83
C VAL A 345 -40.55 10.59 5.55
N VAL A 346 -41.17 10.37 4.38
CA VAL A 346 -40.53 10.56 3.07
C VAL A 346 -41.14 11.72 2.28
N SER A 347 -41.82 12.65 2.96
CA SER A 347 -42.28 13.92 2.30
C SER A 347 -41.06 14.76 1.90
N ASP A 348 -41.20 15.59 0.88
CA ASP A 348 -40.13 16.45 0.38
C ASP A 348 -39.53 17.33 1.49
N SER A 349 -40.37 17.83 2.42
CA SER A 349 -39.92 18.61 3.57
C SER A 349 -39.11 17.76 4.59
N ALA A 350 -39.52 16.51 4.82
CA ALA A 350 -38.75 15.59 5.69
C ALA A 350 -37.43 15.20 5.07
N LEU A 351 -37.45 14.84 3.78
CA LEU A 351 -36.23 14.52 3.02
C LEU A 351 -35.21 15.66 3.04
N ALA A 352 -35.66 16.89 2.85
CA ALA A 352 -34.78 18.08 2.92
C ALA A 352 -34.24 18.30 4.33
N ALA A 353 -35.04 18.12 5.38
CA ALA A 353 -34.58 18.22 6.77
C ALA A 353 -33.57 17.15 7.12
N TYR A 354 -33.81 15.91 6.70
CA TYR A 354 -32.87 14.78 6.93
C TYR A 354 -31.55 15.00 6.18
N ALA A 355 -31.57 15.45 4.93
CA ALA A 355 -30.34 15.75 4.19
C ALA A 355 -29.46 16.81 4.89
N ILE A 356 -30.08 17.82 5.51
CA ILE A 356 -29.35 18.82 6.31
C ILE A 356 -28.76 18.17 7.57
N ALA A 357 -29.56 17.38 8.31
CA ALA A 357 -29.12 16.72 9.53
C ALA A 357 -27.98 15.73 9.24
N ASP A 358 -28.12 14.91 8.19
CA ASP A 358 -27.08 13.96 7.76
C ASP A 358 -25.79 14.67 7.34
N SER A 359 -25.90 15.82 6.64
CA SER A 359 -24.74 16.63 6.27
C SER A 359 -24.01 17.20 7.49
N LEU A 360 -24.75 17.65 8.51
CA LEU A 360 -24.16 18.16 9.77
C LEU A 360 -23.52 17.04 10.59
N ASP A 361 -24.19 15.90 10.70
CA ASP A 361 -23.65 14.72 11.40
C ASP A 361 -22.39 14.21 10.67
N PHE A 362 -22.41 14.12 9.35
CA PHE A 362 -21.26 13.75 8.54
C PHE A 362 -20.10 14.73 8.71
N ALA A 363 -20.36 16.03 8.73
CA ALA A 363 -19.34 17.05 8.94
C ALA A 363 -18.73 16.98 10.35
N SER A 364 -19.51 16.62 11.36
CA SER A 364 -19.04 16.47 12.74
C SER A 364 -18.28 15.17 12.98
N ALA A 365 -18.55 14.14 12.19
CA ALA A 365 -17.98 12.80 12.35
C ALA A 365 -16.65 12.58 11.61
N ASN A 366 -16.30 13.45 10.64
CA ASN A 366 -15.15 13.23 9.76
C ASN A 366 -14.26 14.46 9.67
N ILE A 367 -12.97 14.24 9.36
CA ILE A 367 -11.98 15.31 9.15
C ILE A 367 -11.84 15.58 7.64
N PHE A 368 -11.94 16.84 7.25
CA PHE A 368 -11.82 17.32 5.88
C PHE A 368 -10.57 18.17 5.69
N LEU A 369 -10.18 18.41 4.42
CA LEU A 369 -9.00 19.25 4.11
C LEU A 369 -9.06 20.62 4.80
N ASP A 370 -10.24 21.25 4.85
CA ASP A 370 -10.43 22.53 5.50
C ASP A 370 -10.18 22.49 7.03
N ASP A 371 -10.51 21.39 7.68
CA ASP A 371 -10.23 21.21 9.13
C ASP A 371 -8.72 21.11 9.36
N ILE A 372 -8.02 20.34 8.51
CA ILE A 372 -6.55 20.18 8.58
C ILE A 372 -5.86 21.53 8.34
N MET A 373 -6.27 22.25 7.28
CA MET A 373 -5.65 23.53 6.91
C MET A 373 -5.92 24.66 7.91
N LYS A 374 -6.98 24.58 8.72
CA LYS A 374 -7.26 25.53 9.82
C LYS A 374 -6.56 25.16 11.10
N GLY A 375 -6.15 23.90 11.24
CA GLY A 375 -5.44 23.36 12.39
C GLY A 375 -3.93 23.44 12.24
N ARG A 376 -3.25 22.71 13.10
CA ARG A 376 -1.80 22.48 13.04
C ARG A 376 -1.53 20.99 13.11
N SER A 377 -0.50 20.53 12.39
CA SER A 377 -0.05 19.13 12.44
C SER A 377 1.38 19.11 12.94
N ASN A 378 1.56 18.83 14.23
CA ASN A 378 2.86 18.83 14.88
C ASN A 378 3.52 17.45 14.94
N ALA A 379 2.76 16.35 14.74
CA ALA A 379 3.35 15.02 14.58
C ALA A 379 4.40 15.05 13.48
N ARG A 380 5.66 14.75 13.82
CA ARG A 380 6.78 14.80 12.85
C ARG A 380 6.54 13.89 11.65
N MET A 381 5.94 12.75 11.92
CA MET A 381 5.56 11.77 10.90
C MET A 381 4.11 11.32 11.10
N ILE A 382 3.38 11.18 9.98
CA ILE A 382 2.02 10.62 9.98
C ILE A 382 1.97 9.41 9.05
N VAL A 383 1.36 8.31 9.51
CA VAL A 383 1.12 7.11 8.69
C VAL A 383 -0.39 6.94 8.50
N PHE A 384 -0.84 6.92 7.24
CA PHE A 384 -2.23 6.67 6.88
C PHE A 384 -2.40 5.24 6.38
N ASN A 385 -2.85 4.35 7.25
CA ASN A 385 -3.44 3.08 6.83
C ASN A 385 -4.90 3.32 6.44
N ALA A 386 -5.09 4.08 5.35
CA ALA A 386 -6.36 4.58 4.86
C ALA A 386 -6.35 4.68 3.34
N CYS A 387 -7.54 4.55 2.72
CA CYS A 387 -7.70 4.65 1.27
C CYS A 387 -7.48 6.10 0.80
N TYR A 388 -6.84 6.29 -0.35
CA TYR A 388 -6.72 7.56 -1.09
C TYR A 388 -6.07 8.76 -0.38
N ASN A 389 -5.75 8.70 0.90
CA ASN A 389 -5.24 9.85 1.65
C ASN A 389 -3.87 10.40 1.13
N GLY A 390 -3.13 9.58 0.37
CA GLY A 390 -1.88 9.96 -0.32
C GLY A 390 -2.04 10.32 -1.80
N SER A 391 -3.22 10.67 -2.27
CA SER A 391 -3.54 10.92 -3.69
C SER A 391 -2.91 12.21 -4.24
N PHE A 392 -1.58 12.29 -4.25
CA PHE A 392 -0.80 13.45 -4.74
C PHE A 392 -1.09 13.83 -6.19
N HIS A 393 -1.67 12.92 -6.96
CA HIS A 393 -2.13 13.16 -8.33
C HIS A 393 -3.47 13.91 -8.42
N ASN A 394 -4.16 14.13 -7.30
CA ASN A 394 -5.44 14.81 -7.31
C ASN A 394 -5.26 16.33 -7.32
N PRO A 395 -5.73 17.06 -8.37
CA PRO A 395 -5.51 18.50 -8.48
C PRO A 395 -6.28 19.32 -7.44
N LYS A 396 -7.32 18.75 -6.81
CA LYS A 396 -8.11 19.44 -5.77
C LYS A 396 -7.44 19.40 -4.39
N GLY A 397 -6.39 18.57 -4.20
CA GLY A 397 -5.69 18.37 -2.95
C GLY A 397 -5.87 16.98 -2.36
N TYR A 398 -5.16 16.69 -1.29
CA TYR A 398 -5.15 15.38 -0.63
C TYR A 398 -4.72 15.50 0.85
N VAL A 399 -5.27 14.60 1.68
CA VAL A 399 -5.14 14.62 3.14
C VAL A 399 -3.69 14.68 3.59
N ALA A 400 -2.85 13.72 3.18
CA ALA A 400 -1.45 13.65 3.62
C ALA A 400 -0.65 14.92 3.29
N GLY A 401 -0.88 15.49 2.09
CA GLY A 401 -0.25 16.75 1.70
C GLY A 401 -0.71 17.93 2.56
N CYS A 402 -1.99 18.02 2.91
CA CYS A 402 -2.47 19.11 3.77
C CYS A 402 -1.86 19.07 5.17
N HIS A 403 -1.61 17.88 5.74
CA HIS A 403 -0.85 17.76 7.00
C HIS A 403 0.61 18.17 6.85
N VAL A 404 1.27 17.72 5.78
CA VAL A 404 2.70 17.96 5.55
C VAL A 404 3.00 19.42 5.20
N PHE A 405 2.22 20.02 4.31
CA PHE A 405 2.45 21.39 3.83
C PHE A 405 1.69 22.44 4.64
N GLY A 406 0.80 22.04 5.55
CA GLY A 406 0.09 22.90 6.47
C GLY A 406 0.99 23.46 7.59
N ASP A 407 0.35 24.22 8.50
CA ASP A 407 1.02 24.72 9.68
C ASP A 407 1.36 23.59 10.65
N GLY A 408 2.42 23.78 11.45
CA GLY A 408 2.95 22.80 12.40
C GLY A 408 4.27 22.20 11.96
N ASP A 409 4.68 21.11 12.60
CA ASP A 409 6.01 20.52 12.47
C ASP A 409 6.03 19.17 11.71
N CYS A 410 4.92 18.77 11.07
CA CYS A 410 4.86 17.56 10.25
C CYS A 410 5.74 17.70 9.01
N VAL A 411 6.72 16.84 8.84
CA VAL A 411 7.68 16.89 7.72
C VAL A 411 7.50 15.75 6.72
N VAL A 412 6.85 14.65 7.12
CA VAL A 412 6.64 13.50 6.25
C VAL A 412 5.37 12.75 6.63
N ALA A 413 4.66 12.27 5.62
CA ALA A 413 3.55 11.34 5.81
C ALA A 413 3.67 10.17 4.84
N GLN A 414 3.23 8.98 5.26
CA GLN A 414 2.98 7.85 4.38
C GLN A 414 1.48 7.85 4.03
N GLY A 415 1.15 7.71 2.77
CA GLY A 415 -0.24 7.66 2.30
C GLY A 415 -0.40 6.80 1.05
N ASN A 416 -1.65 6.52 0.69
CA ASN A 416 -1.99 5.62 -0.40
C ASN A 416 -2.75 6.36 -1.50
N THR A 417 -2.44 6.06 -2.76
CA THR A 417 -3.03 6.75 -3.92
C THR A 417 -4.34 6.16 -4.40
N VAL A 418 -4.67 4.94 -3.96
CA VAL A 418 -5.95 4.25 -4.21
C VAL A 418 -6.42 3.53 -2.94
N ASN A 419 -7.52 2.75 -3.03
CA ASN A 419 -8.01 1.97 -1.90
C ASN A 419 -7.03 0.87 -1.47
N VAL A 420 -6.98 0.62 -0.17
CA VAL A 420 -6.09 -0.35 0.47
C VAL A 420 -6.85 -1.31 1.38
N LEU A 421 -6.25 -2.46 1.67
CA LEU A 421 -6.67 -3.29 2.79
C LEU A 421 -6.22 -2.64 4.10
N GLN A 422 -7.15 -2.41 5.02
CA GLN A 422 -6.86 -1.80 6.32
C GLN A 422 -6.15 -2.75 7.29
N ASP A 423 -6.11 -4.02 6.99
CA ASP A 423 -5.32 -5.04 7.70
C ASP A 423 -4.05 -5.45 6.93
N LYS A 424 -3.60 -4.61 6.01
CA LYS A 424 -2.28 -4.78 5.40
C LYS A 424 -1.19 -4.63 6.47
N TRP A 425 -0.05 -5.21 6.20
CA TRP A 425 1.07 -5.17 7.13
C TRP A 425 1.91 -3.88 6.94
N GLU A 426 1.33 -2.73 7.28
CA GLU A 426 1.92 -1.42 7.15
C GLU A 426 3.03 -1.13 8.16
N ASP A 427 3.03 -1.82 9.29
CA ASP A 427 4.02 -1.67 10.35
C ASP A 427 5.21 -2.64 10.25
N LYS A 428 5.33 -3.34 9.11
CA LYS A 428 6.48 -4.20 8.83
C LYS A 428 7.79 -3.42 9.00
N LEU A 429 8.66 -3.90 9.90
CA LEU A 429 9.95 -3.29 10.22
C LEU A 429 9.89 -1.80 10.64
N MET A 430 8.73 -1.31 11.11
CA MET A 430 8.56 0.08 11.56
C MET A 430 9.51 0.46 12.70
N GLY A 431 10.04 -0.52 13.42
CA GLY A 431 11.08 -0.31 14.41
C GLY A 431 12.39 0.31 13.87
N TYR A 432 12.60 0.35 12.55
CA TYR A 432 13.69 1.13 11.94
C TYR A 432 13.62 2.61 12.33
N LEU A 433 12.40 3.15 12.49
CA LEU A 433 12.19 4.54 12.89
C LEU A 433 12.73 4.80 14.31
N SER A 434 12.53 3.87 15.25
CA SER A 434 12.94 4.04 16.65
C SER A 434 14.46 4.07 16.84
N ILE A 435 15.19 3.33 16.01
CA ILE A 435 16.65 3.34 16.04
C ILE A 435 17.27 4.49 15.24
N GLY A 436 16.43 5.32 14.62
CA GLY A 436 16.82 6.50 13.86
C GLY A 436 17.26 6.21 12.43
N GLU A 437 16.72 5.17 11.78
CA GLU A 437 16.89 4.97 10.34
C GLU A 437 16.01 5.97 9.58
N ARG A 438 16.40 6.33 8.35
CA ARG A 438 15.62 7.24 7.51
C ARG A 438 14.25 6.65 7.19
N VAL A 439 13.23 7.49 7.18
CA VAL A 439 11.85 7.10 6.86
C VAL A 439 11.77 6.42 5.49
N GLY A 440 12.55 6.89 4.52
CA GLY A 440 12.62 6.27 3.20
C GLY A 440 13.11 4.82 3.22
N MET A 441 14.08 4.49 4.09
CA MET A 441 14.56 3.10 4.24
C MET A 441 13.48 2.18 4.81
N TRP A 442 12.67 2.67 5.77
CA TRP A 442 11.51 1.92 6.25
C TRP A 442 10.46 1.73 5.14
N GLN A 443 10.16 2.78 4.35
CA GLN A 443 9.16 2.69 3.29
C GLN A 443 9.52 1.64 2.22
N LYS A 444 10.79 1.41 1.94
CA LYS A 444 11.23 0.33 1.04
C LYS A 444 10.81 -1.06 1.51
N GLU A 445 10.63 -1.25 2.81
CA GLU A 445 10.19 -2.53 3.39
C GLU A 445 8.68 -2.78 3.23
N VAL A 446 7.93 -1.76 2.81
CA VAL A 446 6.48 -1.79 2.61
C VAL A 446 6.12 -1.37 1.17
N PRO A 447 6.61 -2.09 0.15
CA PRO A 447 6.61 -1.62 -1.23
C PRO A 447 5.30 -1.98 -1.95
N TYR A 448 4.17 -1.42 -1.54
CA TYR A 448 2.94 -1.52 -2.33
C TYR A 448 2.92 -0.50 -3.47
N LEU A 449 2.24 -0.85 -4.59
CA LEU A 449 2.17 0.03 -5.78
C LEU A 449 1.52 1.37 -5.44
N GLU A 450 0.56 1.39 -4.51
CA GLU A 450 -0.20 2.56 -4.09
C GLU A 450 0.42 3.34 -2.92
N SER A 451 1.41 2.77 -2.23
CA SER A 451 1.94 3.34 -0.97
C SER A 451 3.15 4.22 -1.20
N HIS A 452 3.07 5.49 -0.78
CA HIS A 452 4.11 6.50 -1.03
C HIS A 452 4.36 7.39 0.18
N LEU A 453 5.59 7.93 0.26
CA LEU A 453 5.91 9.04 1.16
C LEU A 453 5.57 10.38 0.51
N ILE A 454 5.00 11.26 1.31
CA ILE A 454 4.74 12.66 1.00
C ILE A 454 5.62 13.49 1.93
N GLY A 455 6.45 14.35 1.36
CA GLY A 455 7.40 15.15 2.12
C GLY A 455 8.82 14.58 2.10
N ASP A 456 9.53 14.70 3.21
CA ASP A 456 10.96 14.40 3.31
C ASP A 456 11.25 12.92 3.64
N PRO A 457 11.77 12.11 2.69
CA PRO A 457 12.11 10.72 2.95
C PRO A 457 13.41 10.54 3.74
N THR A 458 14.20 11.60 3.87
CA THR A 458 15.50 11.55 4.56
C THR A 458 15.39 11.84 6.05
N PHE A 459 14.21 12.32 6.50
CA PHE A 459 13.92 12.54 7.92
C PHE A 459 14.18 11.28 8.74
N ARG A 460 14.69 11.46 9.95
CA ARG A 460 14.94 10.39 10.92
C ARG A 460 14.84 10.91 12.34
N PHE A 461 14.35 10.06 13.22
CA PHE A 461 14.40 10.32 14.65
C PHE A 461 15.81 10.13 15.20
N THR A 462 16.09 10.73 16.35
CA THR A 462 17.37 10.56 17.04
C THR A 462 17.40 9.22 17.77
N PRO A 463 18.42 8.36 17.58
CA PRO A 463 18.57 7.15 18.38
C PRO A 463 18.69 7.48 19.87
N HIS A 464 17.95 6.78 20.71
CA HIS A 464 17.91 7.01 22.15
C HIS A 464 19.29 6.83 22.84
N SER A 465 20.14 5.98 22.29
CA SER A 465 21.45 5.66 22.87
C SER A 465 22.57 5.58 21.83
N LYS A 466 23.82 5.66 22.32
CA LYS A 466 24.99 5.40 21.48
C LYS A 466 25.04 3.96 20.93
N ALA A 467 24.46 3.01 21.66
CA ALA A 467 24.40 1.61 21.21
C ALA A 467 23.45 1.47 20.01
N GLU A 468 22.26 2.10 20.08
CA GLU A 468 21.31 2.12 18.97
C GLU A 468 21.84 2.88 17.77
N ARG A 469 22.54 4.00 17.97
CA ARG A 469 23.23 4.69 16.87
C ARG A 469 24.21 3.76 16.15
N LYS A 470 25.01 2.99 16.86
CA LYS A 470 25.95 2.00 16.27
C LYS A 470 25.18 0.87 15.56
N MET A 471 24.07 0.43 16.14
CA MET A 471 23.20 -0.58 15.55
C MET A 471 22.61 -0.07 14.23
N ARG A 472 22.03 1.14 14.22
CA ARG A 472 21.53 1.80 13.04
C ARG A 472 22.61 1.95 11.96
N ASP A 473 23.79 2.49 12.30
CA ASP A 473 24.88 2.73 11.34
C ASP A 473 25.35 1.42 10.67
N ARG A 474 25.34 0.32 11.44
CA ARG A 474 25.64 -1.02 10.91
C ARG A 474 24.53 -1.52 10.01
N LEU A 475 23.27 -1.44 10.45
CA LEU A 475 22.10 -1.87 9.68
C LEU A 475 21.99 -1.09 8.37
N HIS A 476 22.07 0.24 8.43
CA HIS A 476 22.05 1.11 7.25
C HIS A 476 23.12 0.71 6.22
N ARG A 477 24.38 0.52 6.67
CA ARG A 477 25.45 0.06 5.79
C ARG A 477 25.13 -1.29 5.16
N ASP A 478 24.56 -2.23 5.92
CA ASP A 478 24.25 -3.56 5.42
C ASP A 478 23.04 -3.53 4.46
N LEU A 479 22.02 -2.70 4.71
CA LEU A 479 20.91 -2.45 3.79
C LEU A 479 21.40 -1.87 2.44
N VAL A 480 22.32 -0.91 2.48
CA VAL A 480 22.76 -0.21 1.26
C VAL A 480 23.81 -1.01 0.49
N PHE A 481 24.78 -1.65 1.16
CA PHE A 481 25.96 -2.25 0.51
C PHE A 481 25.99 -3.77 0.52
N ASN A 482 25.29 -4.41 1.45
CA ASN A 482 25.34 -5.85 1.68
C ASN A 482 23.95 -6.51 1.51
N GLY A 483 23.01 -5.84 0.87
CA GLY A 483 21.63 -6.35 0.67
C GLY A 483 21.57 -7.75 0.10
N ASN A 484 22.48 -8.09 -0.82
CA ASN A 484 22.56 -9.39 -1.50
C ASN A 484 23.58 -10.36 -0.86
N VAL A 485 23.96 -10.20 0.42
CA VAL A 485 24.96 -11.05 1.10
C VAL A 485 24.28 -11.94 2.15
N PRO A 486 23.92 -13.21 1.84
CA PRO A 486 23.13 -14.08 2.74
C PRO A 486 23.72 -14.23 4.14
N ASN A 487 25.03 -14.37 4.27
CA ASN A 487 25.70 -14.55 5.56
C ASN A 487 25.61 -13.33 6.49
N VAL A 488 25.36 -12.11 5.94
CA VAL A 488 25.13 -10.92 6.74
C VAL A 488 23.76 -11.02 7.42
N TRP A 489 22.73 -11.33 6.64
CA TRP A 489 21.36 -11.44 7.12
C TRP A 489 21.13 -12.66 8.02
N GLU A 490 21.77 -13.79 7.71
CA GLU A 490 21.76 -14.96 8.59
C GLU A 490 22.28 -14.63 10.00
N LYS A 491 23.35 -13.83 10.12
CA LYS A 491 23.85 -13.38 11.44
C LYS A 491 22.81 -12.53 12.20
N TYR A 492 22.07 -11.69 11.50
CA TYR A 492 21.02 -10.89 12.13
C TYR A 492 19.91 -11.75 12.73
N THR A 493 19.57 -12.91 12.16
CA THR A 493 18.55 -13.81 12.71
C THR A 493 18.91 -14.38 14.08
N HIS A 494 20.17 -14.29 14.51
CA HIS A 494 20.66 -14.71 15.82
C HIS A 494 20.92 -13.55 16.79
N SER A 495 20.48 -12.34 16.45
CA SER A 495 20.62 -11.16 17.29
C SER A 495 19.79 -11.27 18.57
N GLU A 496 20.27 -10.73 19.67
CA GLU A 496 19.48 -10.54 20.90
C GLU A 496 18.34 -9.52 20.67
N ASN A 497 18.50 -8.58 19.74
CA ASN A 497 17.51 -7.59 19.40
C ASN A 497 16.48 -8.13 18.39
N SER A 498 15.19 -8.12 18.76
CA SER A 498 14.09 -8.66 17.94
C SER A 498 13.95 -7.95 16.59
N LEU A 499 14.13 -6.62 16.53
CA LEU A 499 14.08 -5.86 15.27
C LEU A 499 15.16 -6.36 14.29
N LEU A 500 16.36 -6.62 14.77
CA LEU A 500 17.43 -7.17 13.91
C LEU A 500 17.13 -8.61 13.48
N ARG A 501 16.48 -9.42 14.34
CA ARG A 501 16.02 -10.77 13.94
C ARG A 501 14.95 -10.66 12.84
N CYS A 502 13.99 -9.72 12.96
CA CYS A 502 12.98 -9.44 11.94
C CYS A 502 13.63 -9.03 10.61
N ALA A 503 14.57 -8.07 10.65
CA ALA A 503 15.31 -7.64 9.46
C ALA A 503 16.09 -8.81 8.84
N GLY A 504 16.79 -9.58 9.67
CA GLY A 504 17.59 -10.72 9.24
C GLY A 504 16.79 -11.75 8.48
N ILE A 505 15.67 -12.21 9.03
CA ILE A 505 14.86 -13.25 8.40
C ILE A 505 14.16 -12.73 7.13
N THR A 506 13.69 -11.47 7.15
CA THR A 506 13.04 -10.85 6.00
C THR A 506 13.97 -10.73 4.81
N HIS A 507 15.17 -10.14 5.00
CA HIS A 507 16.14 -9.97 3.92
C HIS A 507 16.74 -11.30 3.47
N LEU A 508 16.96 -12.25 4.39
CA LEU A 508 17.39 -13.60 4.03
C LEU A 508 16.35 -14.28 3.12
N GLY A 509 15.06 -14.05 3.39
CA GLY A 509 13.95 -14.54 2.55
C GLY A 509 14.02 -14.07 1.10
N TYR A 510 14.41 -12.83 0.88
CA TYR A 510 14.53 -12.27 -0.48
C TYR A 510 15.70 -12.83 -1.29
N ILE A 511 16.78 -13.30 -0.64
CA ILE A 511 18.06 -13.60 -1.33
C ILE A 511 18.48 -15.06 -1.24
N ASP A 512 18.00 -15.83 -0.25
CA ASP A 512 18.28 -17.26 -0.08
C ASP A 512 17.09 -17.96 0.59
N ALA A 513 16.06 -18.24 -0.19
CA ALA A 513 14.82 -18.86 0.28
C ALA A 513 15.07 -20.17 1.05
N ARG A 514 16.04 -21.00 0.62
CA ARG A 514 16.35 -22.28 1.26
C ARG A 514 16.89 -22.11 2.69
N LYS A 515 17.81 -21.15 2.88
CA LYS A 515 18.33 -20.83 4.23
C LYS A 515 17.26 -20.18 5.08
N ALA A 516 16.51 -19.25 4.47
CA ALA A 516 15.44 -18.53 5.15
C ALA A 516 14.36 -19.48 5.67
N HIS A 517 13.89 -20.44 4.87
CA HIS A 517 12.87 -21.41 5.29
C HIS A 517 13.29 -22.24 6.50
N ARG A 518 14.53 -22.80 6.50
CA ARG A 518 15.01 -23.55 7.66
C ARG A 518 15.04 -22.70 8.91
N ARG A 519 15.56 -21.47 8.78
CA ARG A 519 15.66 -20.56 9.92
C ARG A 519 14.30 -20.03 10.38
N ALA A 520 13.42 -19.68 9.45
CA ALA A 520 12.06 -19.20 9.76
C ALA A 520 11.24 -20.27 10.51
N ALA A 521 11.36 -21.55 10.14
CA ALA A 521 10.69 -22.63 10.86
C ALA A 521 11.10 -22.69 12.34
N GLU A 522 12.40 -22.48 12.65
CA GLU A 522 12.88 -22.38 14.03
C GLU A 522 12.38 -21.10 14.73
N MET A 523 12.23 -20.00 13.99
CA MET A 523 11.83 -18.70 14.52
C MET A 523 10.30 -18.58 14.72
N MET A 524 9.51 -19.57 14.33
CA MET A 524 8.08 -19.65 14.70
C MET A 524 7.88 -19.80 16.22
N ASP A 525 8.88 -20.30 16.95
CA ASP A 525 8.89 -20.42 18.42
C ASP A 525 9.59 -19.24 19.12
N ASP A 526 9.92 -18.15 18.40
CA ASP A 526 10.62 -17.00 19.01
C ASP A 526 9.74 -16.33 20.06
N GLU A 527 10.36 -15.86 21.15
CA GLU A 527 9.67 -15.13 22.21
C GLU A 527 9.00 -13.83 21.73
N SER A 528 9.59 -13.18 20.72
CA SER A 528 9.09 -11.95 20.12
C SER A 528 7.93 -12.23 19.13
N TRP A 529 6.83 -11.58 19.34
CA TRP A 529 5.64 -11.70 18.50
C TRP A 529 5.89 -11.15 17.10
N THR A 530 6.65 -10.05 17.00
CA THR A 530 7.05 -9.50 15.70
C THR A 530 7.96 -10.44 14.92
N VAL A 531 8.87 -11.15 15.58
CA VAL A 531 9.74 -12.13 14.92
C VAL A 531 8.91 -13.29 14.35
N ARG A 532 7.93 -13.81 15.11
CA ARG A 532 7.09 -14.92 14.63
C ARG A 532 6.31 -14.57 13.39
N ILE A 533 5.71 -13.36 13.30
CA ILE A 533 4.99 -12.96 12.07
C ILE A 533 5.93 -12.77 10.88
N HIS A 534 7.15 -12.26 11.08
CA HIS A 534 8.15 -12.19 10.02
C HIS A 534 8.57 -13.58 9.54
N ALA A 535 8.81 -14.53 10.46
CA ALA A 535 9.10 -15.91 10.14
C ALA A 535 7.97 -16.58 9.36
N PHE A 536 6.72 -16.43 9.84
CA PHE A 536 5.54 -16.98 9.16
C PHE A 536 5.42 -16.45 7.72
N ASN A 537 5.60 -15.14 7.51
CA ASN A 537 5.47 -14.56 6.17
C ASN A 537 6.60 -15.01 5.22
N VAL A 538 7.80 -15.27 5.73
CA VAL A 538 8.89 -15.85 4.92
C VAL A 538 8.52 -17.28 4.48
N LEU A 539 7.97 -18.09 5.37
CA LEU A 539 7.51 -19.44 5.04
C LEU A 539 6.33 -19.42 4.06
N ALA A 540 5.42 -18.43 4.22
CA ALA A 540 4.24 -18.27 3.39
C ALA A 540 4.52 -17.68 1.99
N ALA A 541 5.64 -16.99 1.82
CA ALA A 541 6.00 -16.39 0.53
C ALA A 541 6.26 -17.47 -0.54
N ASP A 542 6.97 -18.54 -0.18
CA ASP A 542 7.23 -19.69 -1.06
C ASP A 542 6.98 -20.99 -0.29
N PRO A 543 5.70 -21.44 -0.15
CA PRO A 543 5.35 -22.55 0.71
C PRO A 543 6.02 -23.86 0.30
N ALA A 544 6.73 -24.47 1.25
CA ALA A 544 7.26 -25.84 1.09
C ALA A 544 6.10 -26.86 1.17
N PRO A 545 6.29 -28.10 0.68
CA PRO A 545 5.22 -29.14 0.67
C PRO A 545 4.64 -29.46 2.06
N ASP A 546 5.38 -29.23 3.14
CA ASP A 546 4.95 -29.45 4.53
C ASP A 546 4.46 -28.17 5.25
N PHE A 547 4.30 -27.06 4.52
CA PHE A 547 3.91 -25.78 5.10
C PHE A 547 2.55 -25.81 5.82
N ALA A 548 1.65 -26.76 5.49
CA ALA A 548 0.41 -26.99 6.22
C ALA A 548 0.62 -27.21 7.73
N ARG A 549 1.80 -27.74 8.14
CA ARG A 549 2.20 -27.85 9.56
C ARG A 549 2.35 -26.48 10.19
N ASN A 550 3.07 -25.56 9.55
CA ASN A 550 3.27 -24.20 10.08
C ASN A 550 1.97 -23.42 10.12
N VAL A 551 1.05 -23.68 9.18
CA VAL A 551 -0.33 -23.12 9.25
C VAL A 551 -1.06 -23.61 10.51
N ARG A 552 -0.97 -24.91 10.83
CA ARG A 552 -1.57 -25.46 12.07
C ARG A 552 -0.95 -24.84 13.32
N GLU A 553 0.39 -24.76 13.38
CA GLU A 553 1.12 -24.12 14.48
C GLU A 553 0.68 -22.66 14.64
N GLY A 554 0.61 -21.91 13.55
CA GLY A 554 0.21 -20.50 13.56
C GLY A 554 -1.26 -20.26 13.96
N LEU A 555 -2.18 -21.21 13.73
CA LEU A 555 -3.56 -21.13 14.24
C LEU A 555 -3.61 -21.12 15.78
N HIS A 556 -2.60 -21.67 16.46
CA HIS A 556 -2.50 -21.68 17.91
C HIS A 556 -1.64 -20.55 18.50
N ASP A 557 -1.15 -19.64 17.63
CA ASP A 557 -0.36 -18.49 18.10
C ASP A 557 -1.24 -17.51 18.87
N ILE A 558 -0.77 -17.06 20.02
CA ILE A 558 -1.44 -16.05 20.83
C ILE A 558 -1.46 -14.66 20.19
N TYR A 559 -0.57 -14.42 19.22
CA TYR A 559 -0.55 -13.18 18.45
C TYR A 559 -1.58 -13.25 17.31
N GLU A 560 -2.65 -12.47 17.44
CA GLU A 560 -3.79 -12.51 16.51
C GLU A 560 -3.38 -12.34 15.05
N LEU A 561 -2.32 -11.58 14.74
CA LEU A 561 -1.86 -11.40 13.37
C LEU A 561 -1.32 -12.71 12.78
N VAL A 562 -0.58 -13.51 13.53
CA VAL A 562 -0.10 -14.82 13.08
C VAL A 562 -1.27 -15.77 12.88
N ALA A 563 -2.21 -15.85 13.85
CA ALA A 563 -3.38 -16.70 13.75
C ALA A 563 -4.26 -16.33 12.55
N ARG A 564 -4.56 -15.04 12.35
CA ARG A 564 -5.33 -14.55 11.21
C ARG A 564 -4.64 -14.81 9.87
N SER A 565 -3.32 -14.61 9.80
CA SER A 565 -2.53 -14.92 8.62
C SER A 565 -2.57 -16.41 8.30
N SER A 566 -2.54 -17.27 9.32
CA SER A 566 -2.66 -18.74 9.17
C SER A 566 -4.01 -19.15 8.61
N VAL A 567 -5.11 -18.54 9.07
CA VAL A 567 -6.45 -18.77 8.52
C VAL A 567 -6.51 -18.40 7.02
N LYS A 568 -6.02 -17.22 6.67
CA LYS A 568 -5.98 -16.77 5.26
C LYS A 568 -5.10 -17.68 4.40
N MET A 569 -4.00 -18.16 4.98
CA MET A 569 -3.06 -19.04 4.29
C MET A 569 -3.60 -20.45 4.09
N ALA A 570 -4.40 -20.99 5.01
CA ALA A 570 -5.09 -22.26 4.84
C ALA A 570 -5.94 -22.28 3.56
N ALA A 571 -6.73 -21.20 3.33
CA ALA A 571 -7.50 -21.05 2.09
C ALA A 571 -6.61 -20.94 0.85
N ALA A 572 -5.55 -20.11 0.90
CA ALA A 572 -4.67 -19.85 -0.23
C ALA A 572 -3.88 -21.09 -0.67
N LEU A 573 -3.44 -21.91 0.29
CA LEU A 573 -2.73 -23.16 0.06
C LEU A 573 -3.61 -24.19 -0.68
N GLY A 574 -4.92 -24.17 -0.39
CA GLY A 574 -5.88 -25.12 -0.98
C GLY A 574 -5.80 -26.54 -0.39
N ASP A 575 -5.22 -26.68 0.81
CA ASP A 575 -5.13 -27.97 1.50
C ASP A 575 -6.42 -28.25 2.30
N THR A 576 -7.29 -29.10 1.78
CA THR A 576 -8.57 -29.44 2.39
C THR A 576 -8.46 -30.15 3.75
N THR A 577 -7.28 -30.69 4.10
CA THR A 577 -7.05 -31.29 5.41
C THR A 577 -7.08 -30.26 6.54
N LEU A 578 -6.88 -28.97 6.23
CA LEU A 578 -6.91 -27.85 7.18
C LEU A 578 -8.34 -27.42 7.59
N VAL A 579 -9.40 -27.93 6.94
CA VAL A 579 -10.79 -27.53 7.25
C VAL A 579 -11.14 -27.81 8.72
N ALA A 580 -10.74 -28.94 9.25
CA ALA A 580 -11.01 -29.30 10.65
C ALA A 580 -10.27 -28.37 11.63
N ASP A 581 -9.01 -28.03 11.31
CA ASP A 581 -8.16 -27.15 12.13
C ASP A 581 -8.73 -25.72 12.16
N VAL A 582 -9.14 -25.17 11.01
CA VAL A 582 -9.76 -23.84 10.91
C VAL A 582 -11.09 -23.77 11.66
N ARG A 583 -11.92 -24.81 11.58
CA ARG A 583 -13.17 -24.87 12.36
C ARG A 583 -12.92 -24.96 13.86
N ALA A 584 -11.94 -25.76 14.29
CA ALA A 584 -11.56 -25.85 15.69
C ALA A 584 -11.04 -24.52 16.23
N PHE A 585 -10.21 -23.82 15.47
CA PHE A 585 -9.73 -22.47 15.78
C PHE A 585 -10.91 -21.48 15.94
N SER A 586 -11.84 -21.45 14.97
CA SER A 586 -13.01 -20.57 15.01
C SER A 586 -13.88 -20.80 16.26
N ALA A 587 -14.08 -22.05 16.63
CA ALA A 587 -14.87 -22.42 17.84
C ALA A 587 -14.14 -22.07 19.14
N ALA A 588 -12.80 -22.16 19.17
CA ALA A 588 -11.98 -21.92 20.36
C ALA A 588 -11.73 -20.44 20.66
N HIS A 589 -11.75 -19.58 19.64
CA HIS A 589 -11.33 -18.16 19.73
C HIS A 589 -12.40 -17.18 19.25
N PRO A 590 -13.64 -17.19 19.81
CA PRO A 590 -14.68 -16.26 19.40
C PRO A 590 -14.34 -14.79 19.68
N GLU A 591 -13.37 -14.51 20.56
CA GLU A 591 -12.87 -13.17 20.84
C GLU A 591 -12.05 -12.58 19.69
N MET A 592 -11.45 -13.40 18.84
CA MET A 592 -10.74 -13.00 17.62
C MET A 592 -11.72 -12.85 16.45
N VAL A 593 -12.74 -12.01 16.60
CA VAL A 593 -13.92 -11.94 15.74
C VAL A 593 -13.58 -11.91 14.24
N ARG A 594 -12.57 -11.17 13.86
CA ARG A 594 -12.17 -11.05 12.44
C ARG A 594 -11.52 -12.33 11.92
N ALA A 595 -10.66 -12.96 12.70
CA ALA A 595 -9.98 -14.19 12.33
C ALA A 595 -10.92 -15.41 12.44
N SER A 596 -11.64 -15.55 13.56
CA SER A 596 -12.46 -16.71 13.84
C SER A 596 -13.84 -16.71 13.17
N GLY A 597 -14.41 -15.52 12.95
CA GLY A 597 -15.69 -15.36 12.24
C GLY A 597 -15.46 -15.27 10.73
N TYR A 598 -15.37 -14.05 10.22
CA TYR A 598 -15.37 -13.79 8.77
C TYR A 598 -14.25 -14.52 7.99
N ALA A 599 -13.01 -14.48 8.49
CA ALA A 599 -11.90 -15.10 7.76
C ALA A 599 -11.97 -16.63 7.81
N ALA A 600 -12.34 -17.22 8.94
CA ALA A 600 -12.44 -18.67 9.07
C ALA A 600 -13.65 -19.25 8.32
N GLU A 601 -14.81 -18.58 8.36
CA GLU A 601 -15.98 -18.97 7.58
C GLU A 601 -15.67 -18.94 6.07
N ASP A 602 -15.00 -17.87 5.61
CA ASP A 602 -14.60 -17.72 4.22
C ASP A 602 -13.58 -18.80 3.81
N ALA A 603 -12.55 -19.03 4.62
CA ALA A 603 -11.55 -20.07 4.38
C ALA A 603 -12.18 -21.46 4.29
N VAL A 604 -13.12 -21.80 5.19
CA VAL A 604 -13.86 -23.08 5.15
C VAL A 604 -14.71 -23.16 3.87
N ALA A 605 -15.41 -22.10 3.49
CA ALA A 605 -16.23 -22.07 2.28
C ALA A 605 -15.37 -22.27 1.01
N ILE A 606 -14.20 -21.63 0.93
CA ILE A 606 -13.23 -21.81 -0.16
C ILE A 606 -12.74 -23.25 -0.21
N LEU A 607 -12.26 -23.79 0.92
CA LEU A 607 -11.69 -25.15 1.02
C LEU A 607 -12.72 -26.26 0.83
N THR A 608 -14.01 -25.97 0.94
CA THR A 608 -15.11 -26.94 0.71
C THR A 608 -15.90 -26.66 -0.56
N ASN A 609 -15.50 -25.69 -1.35
CA ASN A 609 -16.22 -25.22 -2.54
C ASN A 609 -17.68 -24.87 -2.27
N ALA A 610 -17.97 -24.34 -1.10
CA ALA A 610 -19.33 -24.09 -0.64
C ALA A 610 -19.88 -22.72 -1.10
N GLY A 611 -21.21 -22.61 -1.09
CA GLY A 611 -21.89 -21.33 -1.29
C GLY A 611 -21.66 -20.72 -2.68
N HIS A 612 -21.27 -19.46 -2.70
CA HIS A 612 -21.05 -18.71 -3.93
C HIS A 612 -19.78 -19.14 -4.68
N TYR A 613 -18.78 -19.74 -4.02
CA TYR A 613 -17.56 -20.22 -4.67
C TYR A 613 -17.85 -21.36 -5.65
N GLY A 614 -18.61 -22.39 -5.26
CA GLY A 614 -19.01 -23.46 -6.17
C GLY A 614 -19.89 -22.97 -7.32
N LYS A 615 -20.76 -21.97 -7.05
CA LYS A 615 -21.57 -21.33 -8.10
C LYS A 615 -20.70 -20.57 -9.11
N SER A 616 -19.65 -19.89 -8.63
CA SER A 616 -18.72 -19.15 -9.51
C SER A 616 -17.86 -20.09 -10.36
N VAL A 617 -17.42 -21.25 -9.85
CA VAL A 617 -16.74 -22.27 -10.68
C VAL A 617 -17.65 -22.71 -11.83
N ALA A 618 -18.88 -23.12 -11.51
CA ALA A 618 -19.85 -23.53 -12.53
C ALA A 618 -20.22 -22.39 -13.50
N GLY A 619 -20.31 -21.16 -12.99
CA GLY A 619 -20.60 -19.95 -13.77
C GLY A 619 -19.50 -19.59 -14.76
N ALA A 620 -18.24 -19.72 -14.36
CA ALA A 620 -17.07 -19.48 -15.22
C ALA A 620 -17.02 -20.48 -16.39
N ALA A 621 -17.30 -21.77 -16.11
CA ALA A 621 -17.33 -22.84 -17.12
C ALA A 621 -18.49 -22.71 -18.12
N ASN A 622 -19.60 -22.10 -17.74
CA ASN A 622 -20.82 -22.08 -18.54
C ASN A 622 -20.78 -21.07 -19.70
N ARG A 623 -20.47 -21.53 -20.90
CA ARG A 623 -20.37 -20.74 -22.14
C ARG A 623 -21.68 -20.11 -22.60
N SER A 624 -22.85 -20.58 -22.13
CA SER A 624 -24.13 -19.98 -22.49
C SER A 624 -24.41 -18.66 -21.75
N ARG A 625 -23.59 -18.34 -20.72
CA ARG A 625 -23.70 -17.08 -19.95
C ARG A 625 -23.00 -15.92 -20.68
N PRO A 626 -23.47 -14.69 -20.49
CA PRO A 626 -22.79 -13.51 -21.02
C PRO A 626 -21.32 -13.41 -20.56
N VAL A 627 -20.42 -13.01 -21.46
CA VAL A 627 -18.99 -12.83 -21.18
C VAL A 627 -18.76 -12.03 -19.89
N LYS A 628 -19.44 -10.89 -19.70
CA LYS A 628 -19.33 -10.06 -18.48
C LYS A 628 -19.62 -10.85 -17.20
N SER A 629 -20.62 -11.72 -17.21
CA SER A 629 -20.96 -12.52 -16.04
C SER A 629 -19.91 -13.59 -15.77
N ARG A 630 -19.40 -14.27 -16.81
CA ARG A 630 -18.33 -15.25 -16.69
C ARG A 630 -17.03 -14.61 -16.16
N VAL A 631 -16.65 -13.46 -16.70
CA VAL A 631 -15.48 -12.70 -16.24
C VAL A 631 -15.60 -12.33 -14.75
N ASN A 632 -16.78 -11.94 -14.27
CA ASN A 632 -16.98 -11.67 -12.85
C ASN A 632 -16.82 -12.93 -12.00
N ASP A 633 -17.34 -14.08 -12.46
CA ASP A 633 -17.17 -15.36 -11.77
C ASP A 633 -15.68 -15.77 -11.72
N ILE A 634 -14.94 -15.61 -12.81
CA ILE A 634 -13.49 -15.88 -12.87
C ILE A 634 -12.74 -14.98 -11.88
N ARG A 635 -13.02 -13.68 -11.88
CA ARG A 635 -12.37 -12.69 -11.00
C ARG A 635 -12.61 -12.92 -9.51
N THR A 636 -13.67 -13.64 -9.13
CA THR A 636 -13.89 -14.07 -7.74
C THR A 636 -12.67 -14.81 -7.20
N PHE A 637 -11.98 -15.58 -8.03
CA PHE A 637 -10.84 -16.40 -7.63
C PHE A 637 -9.51 -15.66 -7.48
N ARG A 638 -9.44 -14.37 -7.84
CA ARG A 638 -8.29 -13.51 -7.47
C ARG A 638 -8.10 -13.42 -5.96
N ASN A 639 -9.21 -13.35 -5.22
CA ASN A 639 -9.20 -13.29 -3.76
C ASN A 639 -9.27 -14.67 -3.12
N ALA A 640 -10.23 -15.50 -3.59
CA ALA A 640 -10.50 -16.81 -3.01
C ALA A 640 -9.37 -17.82 -3.26
N ARG A 641 -8.74 -17.80 -4.44
CA ARG A 641 -7.68 -18.76 -4.84
C ARG A 641 -8.08 -20.21 -4.62
N SER A 642 -9.38 -20.51 -4.86
CA SER A 642 -9.94 -21.85 -4.64
C SER A 642 -9.28 -22.90 -5.53
N ILE A 643 -8.78 -23.98 -4.94
CA ILE A 643 -8.18 -25.11 -5.64
C ILE A 643 -9.18 -25.73 -6.65
N TYR A 644 -10.47 -25.66 -6.38
CA TYR A 644 -11.52 -26.19 -7.25
C TYR A 644 -11.77 -25.39 -8.53
N ALA A 645 -11.24 -24.17 -8.61
CA ALA A 645 -11.33 -23.34 -9.81
C ALA A 645 -10.18 -23.59 -10.79
N VAL A 646 -9.07 -24.19 -10.35
CA VAL A 646 -7.83 -24.30 -11.13
C VAL A 646 -8.04 -24.99 -12.46
N ASP A 647 -8.65 -26.18 -12.46
CA ASP A 647 -8.85 -26.94 -13.70
C ASP A 647 -9.74 -26.18 -14.69
N THR A 648 -10.85 -25.59 -14.21
CA THR A 648 -11.73 -24.77 -15.04
C THR A 648 -11.02 -23.56 -15.64
N LEU A 649 -10.17 -22.88 -14.85
CA LEU A 649 -9.43 -21.72 -15.34
C LEU A 649 -8.35 -22.11 -16.35
N LEU A 650 -7.69 -23.25 -16.18
CA LEU A 650 -6.72 -23.80 -17.12
C LEU A 650 -7.39 -24.23 -18.42
N GLU A 651 -8.53 -24.94 -18.37
CA GLU A 651 -9.33 -25.28 -19.52
C GLU A 651 -9.75 -24.03 -20.34
N ILE A 652 -10.20 -22.95 -19.66
CA ILE A 652 -10.55 -21.69 -20.30
C ILE A 652 -9.30 -21.04 -20.95
N ALA A 653 -8.16 -21.07 -20.26
CA ALA A 653 -6.92 -20.48 -20.76
C ALA A 653 -6.39 -21.16 -22.02
N ASP A 654 -6.50 -22.49 -22.10
CA ASP A 654 -5.98 -23.28 -23.21
C ASP A 654 -6.93 -23.32 -24.42
N ASP A 655 -8.25 -23.21 -24.22
CA ASP A 655 -9.24 -23.38 -25.28
C ASP A 655 -9.16 -22.30 -26.37
N ALA A 656 -8.65 -22.67 -27.55
CA ALA A 656 -8.51 -21.78 -28.70
C ALA A 656 -9.87 -21.25 -29.25
N SER A 657 -10.99 -21.92 -28.94
CA SER A 657 -12.34 -21.50 -29.36
C SER A 657 -13.00 -20.51 -28.39
N GLU A 658 -12.37 -20.24 -27.26
CA GLU A 658 -12.86 -19.30 -26.23
C GLU A 658 -12.52 -17.85 -26.61
N ASP A 659 -13.33 -16.90 -26.13
CA ASP A 659 -13.08 -15.47 -26.31
C ASP A 659 -11.72 -15.07 -25.70
N SER A 660 -10.90 -14.34 -26.46
CA SER A 660 -9.53 -14.00 -26.05
C SER A 660 -9.46 -13.16 -24.77
N TYR A 661 -10.47 -12.32 -24.49
CA TYR A 661 -10.56 -11.57 -23.26
C TYR A 661 -10.87 -12.47 -22.04
N VAL A 662 -11.79 -13.44 -22.20
CA VAL A 662 -12.09 -14.43 -21.15
C VAL A 662 -10.84 -15.26 -20.83
N ARG A 663 -10.10 -15.70 -21.87
CA ARG A 663 -8.81 -16.40 -21.73
C ARG A 663 -7.79 -15.55 -20.97
N THR A 664 -7.63 -14.27 -21.33
CA THR A 664 -6.71 -13.35 -20.66
C THR A 664 -7.05 -13.19 -19.17
N VAL A 665 -8.35 -13.05 -18.84
CA VAL A 665 -8.80 -12.91 -17.43
C VAL A 665 -8.59 -14.21 -16.65
N ALA A 666 -8.75 -15.37 -17.28
CA ALA A 666 -8.45 -16.66 -16.64
C ALA A 666 -6.95 -16.79 -16.34
N CYS A 667 -6.08 -16.48 -17.32
CA CYS A 667 -4.63 -16.47 -17.12
C CYS A 667 -4.21 -15.50 -16.01
N GLU A 668 -4.74 -14.28 -16.03
CA GLU A 668 -4.44 -13.27 -15.01
C GLU A 668 -4.88 -13.72 -13.61
N THR A 669 -6.05 -14.36 -13.52
CA THR A 669 -6.56 -14.89 -12.24
C THR A 669 -5.70 -16.04 -11.73
N LEU A 670 -5.21 -16.94 -12.58
CA LEU A 670 -4.26 -17.98 -12.19
C LEU A 670 -2.96 -17.42 -11.59
N GLY A 671 -2.53 -16.24 -11.99
CA GLY A 671 -1.35 -15.58 -11.43
C GLY A 671 -1.48 -15.17 -9.95
N TRP A 672 -2.65 -15.30 -9.33
CA TRP A 672 -2.85 -15.08 -7.90
C TRP A 672 -2.59 -16.33 -7.04
N TYR A 673 -2.30 -17.46 -7.65
CA TYR A 673 -2.13 -18.75 -6.98
C TYR A 673 -0.67 -19.06 -6.57
N GLY A 674 0.18 -18.04 -6.39
CA GLY A 674 1.59 -18.20 -6.04
C GLY A 674 1.85 -18.98 -4.75
N GLN A 675 0.88 -19.00 -3.84
CA GLN A 675 0.96 -19.72 -2.56
C GLN A 675 0.17 -21.05 -2.56
N SER A 676 -0.44 -21.42 -3.68
CA SER A 676 -1.29 -22.63 -3.79
C SER A 676 -0.47 -23.88 -4.05
N ASN A 677 -0.93 -25.01 -3.52
CA ASN A 677 -0.43 -26.33 -3.87
C ASN A 677 -0.56 -26.66 -5.38
N ALA A 678 -1.40 -25.91 -6.11
CA ALA A 678 -1.56 -26.04 -7.57
C ALA A 678 -0.54 -25.22 -8.37
N ARG A 679 0.34 -24.43 -7.75
CA ARG A 679 1.27 -23.50 -8.42
C ARG A 679 2.05 -24.16 -9.54
N GLU A 680 2.70 -25.29 -9.27
CA GLU A 680 3.53 -25.99 -10.24
C GLU A 680 2.72 -26.56 -11.41
N LYS A 681 1.50 -27.07 -11.14
CA LYS A 681 0.57 -27.50 -12.17
C LYS A 681 0.21 -26.34 -13.10
N ILE A 682 -0.14 -25.18 -12.54
CA ILE A 682 -0.50 -23.98 -13.31
C ILE A 682 0.67 -23.53 -14.20
N ILE A 683 1.89 -23.48 -13.66
CA ILE A 683 3.09 -23.12 -14.42
C ILE A 683 3.30 -24.09 -15.59
N THR A 684 3.18 -25.39 -15.34
CA THR A 684 3.40 -26.44 -16.36
C THR A 684 2.39 -26.32 -17.48
N GLU A 685 1.09 -26.30 -17.18
CA GLU A 685 0.03 -26.29 -18.20
C GLU A 685 0.01 -24.98 -19.00
N LEU A 686 0.23 -23.82 -18.35
CA LEU A 686 0.36 -22.55 -19.08
C LEU A 686 1.61 -22.49 -19.97
N SER A 687 2.71 -23.15 -19.58
CA SER A 687 3.90 -23.25 -20.43
C SER A 687 3.62 -24.15 -21.66
N GLU A 688 2.92 -25.26 -21.47
CA GLU A 688 2.49 -26.14 -22.54
C GLU A 688 1.56 -25.42 -23.56
N THR A 689 0.64 -24.56 -23.08
CA THR A 689 -0.20 -23.71 -23.94
C THR A 689 0.63 -22.76 -24.81
N LEU A 690 1.76 -22.23 -24.30
CA LEU A 690 2.67 -21.37 -25.10
C LEU A 690 3.45 -22.16 -26.15
N ASP A 691 3.85 -23.39 -25.82
CA ASP A 691 4.75 -24.24 -26.65
C ASP A 691 3.99 -25.13 -27.62
N GLY A 692 2.68 -25.31 -27.46
CA GLY A 692 1.83 -26.28 -28.12
C GLY A 692 1.56 -26.05 -29.63
N GLY A 693 2.18 -25.04 -30.24
CA GLY A 693 2.15 -24.81 -31.72
C GLY A 693 0.82 -24.25 -32.24
N ALA A 694 -0.22 -24.13 -31.43
CA ALA A 694 -1.44 -23.40 -31.78
C ALA A 694 -1.21 -21.90 -31.74
N GLU A 695 -1.86 -21.14 -32.62
CA GLU A 695 -1.76 -19.67 -32.59
C GLU A 695 -2.47 -19.11 -31.34
N VAL A 696 -1.68 -18.65 -30.35
CA VAL A 696 -2.19 -18.02 -29.16
C VAL A 696 -2.30 -16.51 -29.41
N PRO A 697 -3.47 -15.88 -29.20
CA PRO A 697 -3.62 -14.42 -29.33
C PRO A 697 -2.61 -13.65 -28.50
N GLU A 698 -2.11 -12.52 -29.01
CA GLU A 698 -1.00 -11.77 -28.40
C GLU A 698 -1.31 -11.31 -26.97
N ASN A 699 -2.54 -10.86 -26.68
CA ASN A 699 -2.99 -10.49 -25.34
C ASN A 699 -2.94 -11.66 -24.36
N VAL A 700 -3.36 -12.86 -24.80
CA VAL A 700 -3.30 -14.08 -23.99
C VAL A 700 -1.85 -14.50 -23.75
N ARG A 701 -1.02 -14.49 -24.81
CA ARG A 701 0.41 -14.82 -24.74
C ARG A 701 1.14 -13.94 -23.71
N LYS A 702 0.95 -12.63 -23.78
CA LYS A 702 1.54 -11.68 -22.84
C LYS A 702 1.10 -11.96 -21.40
N GLU A 703 -0.20 -12.22 -21.18
CA GLU A 703 -0.69 -12.47 -19.84
C GLU A 703 -0.19 -13.81 -19.28
N ILE A 704 -0.08 -14.86 -20.11
CA ILE A 704 0.53 -16.13 -19.68
C ILE A 704 1.98 -15.89 -19.20
N LYS A 705 2.79 -15.15 -19.98
CA LYS A 705 4.17 -14.83 -19.58
C LYS A 705 4.23 -14.10 -18.24
N LYS A 706 3.39 -13.06 -18.04
CA LYS A 706 3.27 -12.34 -16.77
C LYS A 706 2.86 -13.28 -15.63
N THR A 707 1.89 -14.14 -15.87
CA THR A 707 1.39 -15.10 -14.88
C THR A 707 2.48 -16.08 -14.45
N ILE A 708 3.22 -16.65 -15.39
CA ILE A 708 4.33 -17.57 -15.08
C ILE A 708 5.40 -16.86 -14.25
N LYS A 709 5.79 -15.62 -14.62
CA LYS A 709 6.74 -14.82 -13.83
C LYS A 709 6.24 -14.55 -12.40
N ARG A 710 4.95 -14.18 -12.25
CA ARG A 710 4.33 -14.00 -10.91
C ARG A 710 4.44 -15.27 -10.07
N LEU A 711 4.14 -16.42 -10.65
CA LEU A 711 4.16 -17.69 -9.94
C LEU A 711 5.57 -18.19 -9.62
N LYS A 712 6.57 -17.86 -10.44
CA LYS A 712 7.97 -18.24 -10.23
C LYS A 712 8.77 -17.24 -9.39
N TRP A 713 8.20 -16.10 -9.05
CA TRP A 713 8.90 -15.00 -8.38
C TRP A 713 10.09 -14.44 -9.19
N GLU A 714 9.91 -14.42 -10.54
CA GLU A 714 10.88 -13.86 -11.51
C GLU A 714 10.51 -12.44 -11.98
#